data_90c8f3ed807cb008131fbbd016be060f
#
_entry.id   90c8f3ed807cb008131fbbd016be060f
#
_cell.length_a   1.000
_cell.length_b   1.000
_cell.length_c   1.000
_cell.angle_alpha   90.00
_cell.angle_beta   90.00
_cell.angle_gamma   90.00
#
_symmetry.space_group_name_H-M   'P 1'
#
loop_
_entity.id
_entity.type
_entity.pdbx_description
1 polymer ?
#
loop_
_entity_poly.entity_id
_entity_poly.type
_entity_poly.pdbx_seq_one_letter_code
_entity_poly.pdbx_strand_id
1 'polypeptide(L)'
;MRKCLSLLFLFLISNVLSQENEYFINANFDVNNRIVEIYQTIDFTNTTTNNLEYIILNDWAHSYSKSTTSLGKRLSEDFTLNFQRSTKNQRGFTSIIDIKSDNINLEHTRLKEKIDIIKVKLANVLKPNEKITISLEYKIKIPVSDFTGYGIDKNNNINLSEWFLTLAKVIDGNWLIESNLDLNDISLTPSFYKFKITYPSKFELISDFEIDSVITSDAYSTLTSKKEKRIYNPIIINRNKSFESFKLKNNTVITDINNISNNKTDSLIYRVINYVDNKTGNKLLSKPNSKDSVNFNFILNKTVSYVESKLGVYPINNIVLSKFNQDKDPVYGLNKIPEFLNPFDKKFVQEFSVLKLVVSSYLNNLYPIHKRKNKWQLKGIEVFLLIDYVEKYYPELNLIGKFSKLSIIKNREYSKFKFNDQYRLFDNIISSRNISQPIDLPIDSLTMINHKVINPYKAGLALKMVDDFIGNQTVLKSIYEFSIKNKLISSSRTFIDVLYESNDGKITWFKNYLKYNNSIDFSIKKIETIENNHKFLIKNNSLLSVPLKITLKDDNNNSETRWINQFKNDTIIHVNTKSKIIINPDKYFSEYNFSNNYSSSNKTKKKTKFVLFRDFENNLNNQVYYIPTFDYNLYDGLMPGVSFSNSTPIKRSFTYKFEPSYSTKQNEFLGSINLKYTDYNTNKNSRLYSVNYFLGASTFHYKDDLSYNTFFPSVVLAFRDKDLRSNSRQILSMRYISVFREENSNSIEYPNYNILNFKYIMANSSVEKAFNFKSDFQI
;
A
#
# COMPACT_ATOMS: atom_id res chain seq x y z
N MET A 1 -31.62 -38.11 39.84
CA MET A 1 -32.03 -37.41 38.60
C MET A 1 -31.15 -36.21 38.20
N ARG A 2 -30.80 -35.24 39.07
CA ARG A 2 -29.93 -34.10 38.71
C ARG A 2 -28.52 -34.46 38.20
N LYS A 3 -27.88 -35.54 38.73
CA LYS A 3 -26.55 -35.97 38.27
C LYS A 3 -26.57 -36.71 36.93
N CYS A 4 -27.68 -37.35 36.56
CA CYS A 4 -27.84 -37.95 35.21
C CYS A 4 -28.15 -36.90 34.13
N LEU A 5 -28.85 -35.79 34.47
CA LEU A 5 -29.07 -34.70 33.54
C LEU A 5 -27.79 -33.94 33.21
N SER A 6 -26.86 -33.74 34.17
CA SER A 6 -25.56 -33.11 33.92
C SER A 6 -24.62 -33.99 33.10
N LEU A 7 -24.68 -35.30 33.23
CA LEU A 7 -23.93 -36.22 32.36
C LEU A 7 -24.50 -36.23 30.92
N LEU A 8 -25.83 -36.17 30.77
CA LEU A 8 -26.47 -36.06 29.43
C LEU A 8 -26.15 -34.73 28.72
N PHE A 9 -26.05 -33.64 29.51
CA PHE A 9 -25.62 -32.33 28.98
C PHE A 9 -24.11 -32.32 28.62
N LEU A 10 -23.26 -33.03 29.36
CA LEU A 10 -21.83 -33.21 29.02
C LEU A 10 -21.64 -34.08 27.77
N PHE A 11 -22.51 -35.09 27.55
CA PHE A 11 -22.48 -35.91 26.34
C PHE A 11 -23.02 -35.15 25.09
N LEU A 12 -23.93 -34.19 25.26
CA LEU A 12 -24.40 -33.32 24.19
C LEU A 12 -23.39 -32.24 23.77
N ILE A 13 -22.49 -31.85 24.66
CA ILE A 13 -21.41 -30.88 24.36
C ILE A 13 -20.20 -31.55 23.69
N SER A 14 -20.04 -32.87 23.81
CA SER A 14 -18.88 -33.60 23.24
C SER A 14 -18.98 -33.95 21.76
N ASN A 15 -20.07 -33.60 21.05
CA ASN A 15 -20.28 -33.92 19.63
C ASN A 15 -20.38 -32.72 18.68
N VAL A 16 -19.97 -31.52 19.10
CA VAL A 16 -19.66 -30.45 18.16
C VAL A 16 -18.17 -30.50 17.84
N LEU A 17 -17.68 -31.66 17.40
CA LEU A 17 -16.50 -31.70 16.57
C LEU A 17 -16.91 -31.06 15.25
N SER A 18 -16.54 -29.80 15.04
CA SER A 18 -16.61 -29.15 13.75
C SER A 18 -15.96 -30.10 12.73
N GLN A 19 -16.78 -30.79 11.93
CA GLN A 19 -16.26 -31.64 10.86
C GLN A 19 -15.61 -30.69 9.84
N GLU A 20 -14.30 -30.70 9.83
CA GLU A 20 -13.49 -29.84 8.97
C GLU A 20 -13.28 -30.53 7.63
N ASN A 21 -13.21 -29.75 6.55
CA ASN A 21 -12.96 -30.30 5.23
C ASN A 21 -11.55 -30.94 5.15
N GLU A 22 -11.43 -31.98 4.35
CA GLU A 22 -10.15 -32.65 4.10
C GLU A 22 -9.83 -32.66 2.61
N TYR A 23 -8.57 -32.43 2.30
CA TYR A 23 -8.04 -32.43 0.94
C TYR A 23 -6.88 -33.42 0.84
N PHE A 24 -6.95 -34.31 -0.13
CA PHE A 24 -5.81 -35.09 -0.59
C PHE A 24 -5.47 -34.67 -2.01
N ILE A 25 -4.23 -34.22 -2.25
CA ILE A 25 -3.78 -33.72 -3.55
C ILE A 25 -2.58 -34.55 -4.00
N ASN A 26 -2.74 -35.26 -5.12
CA ASN A 26 -1.66 -35.96 -5.81
C ASN A 26 -1.35 -35.19 -7.10
N ALA A 27 -0.18 -34.54 -7.16
CA ALA A 27 0.20 -33.66 -8.26
C ALA A 27 1.51 -34.12 -8.90
N ASN A 28 1.52 -34.13 -10.23
CA ASN A 28 2.70 -34.46 -11.03
C ASN A 28 3.11 -33.26 -11.89
N PHE A 29 4.31 -32.73 -11.66
CA PHE A 29 4.84 -31.53 -12.32
C PHE A 29 5.72 -31.89 -13.54
N ASP A 30 5.23 -31.59 -14.73
CA ASP A 30 6.04 -31.50 -15.95
C ASP A 30 6.50 -30.05 -16.15
N VAL A 31 7.67 -29.74 -15.64
CA VAL A 31 8.26 -28.38 -15.69
C VAL A 31 8.57 -27.96 -17.13
N ASN A 32 8.97 -28.88 -17.99
CA ASN A 32 9.36 -28.58 -19.39
C ASN A 32 8.14 -28.13 -20.20
N ASN A 33 7.00 -28.84 -20.05
CA ASN A 33 5.73 -28.51 -20.70
C ASN A 33 4.90 -27.51 -19.90
N ARG A 34 5.32 -27.15 -18.68
CA ARG A 34 4.61 -26.26 -17.74
C ARG A 34 3.20 -26.78 -17.43
N ILE A 35 3.09 -28.07 -17.20
CA ILE A 35 1.82 -28.75 -16.88
C ILE A 35 1.91 -29.35 -15.48
N VAL A 36 0.84 -29.25 -14.74
CA VAL A 36 0.62 -30.03 -13.52
C VAL A 36 -0.61 -30.89 -13.73
N GLU A 37 -0.43 -32.20 -13.61
CA GLU A 37 -1.53 -33.16 -13.60
C GLU A 37 -1.93 -33.42 -12.16
N ILE A 38 -3.21 -33.27 -11.84
CA ILE A 38 -3.71 -33.33 -10.47
C ILE A 38 -4.86 -34.31 -10.38
N TYR A 39 -4.71 -35.27 -9.47
CA TYR A 39 -5.80 -36.06 -8.91
C TYR A 39 -6.04 -35.59 -7.47
N GLN A 40 -7.26 -35.18 -7.19
CA GLN A 40 -7.62 -34.57 -5.92
C GLN A 40 -8.89 -35.18 -5.35
N THR A 41 -8.93 -35.43 -4.03
CA THR A 41 -10.18 -35.73 -3.34
C THR A 41 -10.47 -34.63 -2.31
N ILE A 42 -11.74 -34.29 -2.18
CA ILE A 42 -12.25 -33.32 -1.21
C ILE A 42 -13.34 -34.01 -0.39
N ASP A 43 -13.10 -34.17 0.89
CA ASP A 43 -14.12 -34.55 1.85
C ASP A 43 -14.77 -33.27 2.39
N PHE A 44 -16.01 -33.03 2.02
CA PHE A 44 -16.76 -31.83 2.38
C PHE A 44 -17.95 -32.17 3.26
N THR A 45 -18.10 -31.45 4.37
CA THR A 45 -19.28 -31.50 5.23
C THR A 45 -20.07 -30.21 5.11
N ASN A 46 -21.38 -30.33 4.90
CA ASN A 46 -22.27 -29.17 4.88
C ASN A 46 -22.45 -28.63 6.31
N THR A 47 -21.64 -27.66 6.69
CA THR A 47 -21.74 -26.97 7.98
C THR A 47 -22.76 -25.83 8.01
N THR A 48 -23.53 -25.63 6.94
CA THR A 48 -24.61 -24.63 6.88
C THR A 48 -25.90 -25.17 7.44
N THR A 49 -26.86 -24.31 7.69
CA THR A 49 -28.24 -24.66 8.07
C THR A 49 -29.10 -24.99 6.88
N ASN A 50 -28.62 -24.83 5.64
CA ASN A 50 -29.36 -24.98 4.40
C ASN A 50 -28.96 -26.27 3.68
N ASN A 51 -29.92 -26.83 2.94
CA ASN A 51 -29.64 -27.88 1.98
C ASN A 51 -28.82 -27.33 0.81
N LEU A 52 -27.82 -28.07 0.35
CA LEU A 52 -26.96 -27.70 -0.78
C LEU A 52 -27.26 -28.59 -1.99
N GLU A 53 -27.65 -27.98 -3.10
CA GLU A 53 -27.86 -28.64 -4.40
C GLU A 53 -26.60 -28.59 -5.27
N TYR A 54 -25.64 -27.69 -4.92
CA TYR A 54 -24.41 -27.50 -5.63
C TYR A 54 -23.32 -27.01 -4.69
N ILE A 55 -22.08 -27.19 -5.11
CA ILE A 55 -20.89 -26.58 -4.49
C ILE A 55 -20.24 -25.61 -5.47
N ILE A 56 -19.43 -24.70 -4.91
CA ILE A 56 -18.62 -23.75 -5.68
C ILE A 56 -17.15 -24.05 -5.44
N LEU A 57 -16.41 -24.18 -6.54
CA LEU A 57 -14.95 -24.33 -6.53
C LEU A 57 -14.28 -23.08 -7.07
N ASN A 58 -13.23 -22.62 -6.39
CA ASN A 58 -12.31 -21.61 -6.89
C ASN A 58 -11.26 -22.29 -7.79
N ASP A 59 -11.09 -21.77 -8.99
CA ASP A 59 -10.07 -22.16 -9.96
C ASP A 59 -9.27 -20.92 -10.39
N TRP A 60 -8.57 -20.30 -9.43
CA TRP A 60 -7.86 -19.05 -9.67
C TRP A 60 -6.74 -19.17 -10.68
N ALA A 61 -6.17 -20.37 -10.89
CA ALA A 61 -5.22 -20.65 -11.98
C ALA A 61 -5.81 -20.38 -13.36
N HIS A 62 -7.13 -20.61 -13.55
CA HIS A 62 -7.82 -20.37 -14.82
C HIS A 62 -8.00 -18.88 -15.17
N SER A 63 -7.83 -17.97 -14.20
CA SER A 63 -7.90 -16.53 -14.44
C SER A 63 -6.87 -16.04 -15.46
N TYR A 64 -5.77 -16.78 -15.65
CA TYR A 64 -4.70 -16.49 -16.63
C TYR A 64 -5.02 -16.96 -18.05
N SER A 65 -6.19 -17.51 -18.32
CA SER A 65 -6.51 -18.14 -19.61
C SER A 65 -6.75 -17.13 -20.75
N LYS A 66 -7.32 -15.98 -20.45
CA LYS A 66 -7.64 -14.93 -21.44
C LYS A 66 -7.42 -13.53 -20.85
N SER A 67 -7.11 -12.58 -21.73
CA SER A 67 -6.99 -11.15 -21.33
C SER A 67 -8.33 -10.53 -20.91
N THR A 68 -9.45 -11.16 -21.27
CA THR A 68 -10.81 -10.69 -20.96
C THR A 68 -11.36 -11.22 -19.62
N THR A 69 -10.59 -12.01 -18.87
CA THR A 69 -10.97 -12.44 -17.51
C THR A 69 -11.03 -11.26 -16.54
N SER A 70 -11.60 -11.45 -15.35
CA SER A 70 -11.60 -10.42 -14.30
C SER A 70 -10.18 -9.93 -13.99
N LEU A 71 -9.20 -10.87 -13.90
CA LEU A 71 -7.78 -10.55 -13.75
C LEU A 71 -7.26 -9.73 -14.94
N GLY A 72 -7.53 -10.16 -16.17
CA GLY A 72 -7.06 -9.45 -17.37
C GLY A 72 -7.61 -8.03 -17.47
N LYS A 73 -8.89 -7.83 -17.19
CA LYS A 73 -9.52 -6.51 -17.14
C LYS A 73 -8.84 -5.62 -16.08
N ARG A 74 -8.61 -6.16 -14.87
CA ARG A 74 -7.93 -5.43 -13.79
C ARG A 74 -6.52 -5.00 -14.21
N LEU A 75 -5.73 -5.90 -14.76
CA LEU A 75 -4.38 -5.61 -15.24
C LEU A 75 -4.36 -4.57 -16.36
N SER A 76 -5.38 -4.60 -17.25
CA SER A 76 -5.55 -3.59 -18.30
C SER A 76 -5.86 -2.20 -17.74
N GLU A 77 -6.75 -2.10 -16.76
CA GLU A 77 -7.10 -0.85 -16.05
C GLU A 77 -5.91 -0.28 -15.27
N ASP A 78 -5.09 -1.16 -14.67
CA ASP A 78 -3.88 -0.80 -13.94
C ASP A 78 -2.65 -0.60 -14.87
N PHE A 79 -2.84 -0.55 -16.19
CA PHE A 79 -1.83 -0.33 -17.24
C PHE A 79 -0.70 -1.38 -17.25
N THR A 80 -0.97 -2.60 -16.84
CA THR A 80 -0.02 -3.73 -16.93
C THR A 80 -0.05 -4.34 -18.33
N LEU A 81 1.00 -4.09 -19.12
CA LEU A 81 1.06 -4.44 -20.54
C LEU A 81 1.31 -5.94 -20.80
N ASN A 82 2.11 -6.59 -19.95
CA ASN A 82 2.65 -7.92 -20.23
C ASN A 82 1.56 -8.97 -20.46
N PHE A 83 0.50 -8.95 -19.67
CA PHE A 83 -0.59 -9.92 -19.81
C PHE A 83 -1.43 -9.67 -21.06
N GLN A 84 -1.71 -8.44 -21.39
CA GLN A 84 -2.49 -8.08 -22.58
C GLN A 84 -1.78 -8.46 -23.89
N ARG A 85 -0.47 -8.27 -23.92
CA ARG A 85 0.40 -8.60 -25.08
C ARG A 85 0.85 -10.05 -25.11
N SER A 86 0.44 -10.88 -24.15
CA SER A 86 0.88 -12.27 -24.05
C SER A 86 0.30 -13.16 -25.15
N THR A 87 1.09 -14.11 -25.59
CA THR A 87 0.65 -15.18 -26.49
C THR A 87 -0.16 -16.25 -25.72
N LYS A 88 -0.96 -17.06 -26.40
CA LYS A 88 -1.65 -18.20 -25.79
C LYS A 88 -0.69 -19.14 -25.06
N ASN A 89 0.54 -19.28 -25.57
CA ASN A 89 1.55 -20.16 -24.98
C ASN A 89 2.09 -19.65 -23.65
N GLN A 90 2.11 -18.33 -23.43
CA GLN A 90 2.56 -17.72 -22.18
C GLN A 90 1.50 -17.77 -21.08
N ARG A 91 0.23 -17.94 -21.45
CA ARG A 91 -0.91 -17.97 -20.52
C ARG A 91 -1.05 -19.33 -19.84
N GLY A 92 -1.82 -19.34 -18.74
CA GLY A 92 -2.17 -20.54 -17.98
C GLY A 92 -3.68 -20.79 -17.99
N PHE A 93 -4.08 -22.04 -17.83
CA PHE A 93 -5.48 -22.42 -17.73
C PHE A 93 -5.64 -23.78 -17.08
N THR A 94 -6.83 -24.10 -16.59
CA THR A 94 -7.20 -25.41 -16.05
C THR A 94 -8.11 -26.14 -17.05
N SER A 95 -7.78 -27.40 -17.36
CA SER A 95 -8.61 -28.33 -18.11
C SER A 95 -9.12 -29.41 -17.17
N ILE A 96 -10.41 -29.41 -16.91
CA ILE A 96 -11.07 -30.42 -16.09
C ILE A 96 -11.28 -31.66 -16.97
N ILE A 97 -10.87 -32.82 -16.48
CA ILE A 97 -11.07 -34.13 -17.12
C ILE A 97 -12.32 -34.74 -16.54
N ASP A 98 -12.44 -34.76 -15.20
CA ASP A 98 -13.52 -35.44 -14.52
C ASP A 98 -13.82 -34.85 -13.15
N ILE A 99 -15.08 -34.83 -12.74
CA ILE A 99 -15.55 -34.52 -11.37
C ILE A 99 -16.59 -35.55 -10.99
N LYS A 100 -16.34 -36.34 -9.95
CA LYS A 100 -17.18 -37.42 -9.50
C LYS A 100 -17.51 -37.37 -8.02
N SER A 101 -18.66 -37.93 -7.64
CA SER A 101 -18.98 -38.39 -6.30
C SER A 101 -19.58 -39.78 -6.36
N ASP A 102 -19.11 -40.71 -5.52
CA ASP A 102 -19.54 -42.10 -5.50
C ASP A 102 -19.54 -42.76 -6.93
N ASN A 103 -18.50 -42.49 -7.71
CA ASN A 103 -18.32 -42.88 -9.09
C ASN A 103 -19.35 -42.30 -10.09
N ILE A 104 -20.19 -41.38 -9.66
CA ILE A 104 -21.16 -40.67 -10.53
C ILE A 104 -20.53 -39.37 -11.03
N ASN A 105 -20.51 -39.16 -12.35
CA ASN A 105 -20.03 -37.90 -12.93
C ASN A 105 -20.97 -36.76 -12.57
N LEU A 106 -20.41 -35.67 -12.05
CA LEU A 106 -21.16 -34.48 -11.67
C LEU A 106 -21.13 -33.44 -12.79
N GLU A 107 -22.32 -32.89 -13.08
CA GLU A 107 -22.42 -31.77 -14.01
C GLU A 107 -21.74 -30.53 -13.43
N HIS A 108 -20.88 -29.88 -14.22
CA HIS A 108 -20.20 -28.70 -13.80
C HIS A 108 -20.15 -27.63 -14.89
N THR A 109 -20.17 -26.37 -14.47
CA THR A 109 -20.13 -25.20 -15.37
C THR A 109 -19.27 -24.08 -14.79
N ARG A 110 -18.55 -23.36 -15.66
CA ARG A 110 -17.86 -22.14 -15.27
C ARG A 110 -18.82 -20.96 -15.28
N LEU A 111 -18.74 -20.07 -14.29
CA LEU A 111 -19.58 -18.88 -14.26
C LEU A 111 -19.20 -17.93 -15.39
N LYS A 112 -20.18 -17.47 -16.18
CA LYS A 112 -19.98 -16.73 -17.43
C LYS A 112 -19.07 -15.49 -17.30
N GLU A 113 -19.21 -14.72 -16.21
CA GLU A 113 -18.41 -13.51 -15.96
C GLU A 113 -17.18 -13.76 -15.07
N LYS A 114 -17.16 -14.90 -14.38
CA LYS A 114 -16.10 -15.31 -13.43
C LYS A 114 -15.65 -16.72 -13.79
N ILE A 115 -14.99 -16.87 -14.94
CA ILE A 115 -14.63 -18.19 -15.51
C ILE A 115 -13.61 -18.97 -14.67
N ASP A 116 -13.02 -18.36 -13.69
CA ASP A 116 -12.16 -18.92 -12.63
C ASP A 116 -12.96 -19.42 -11.42
N ILE A 117 -14.29 -19.53 -11.56
CA ILE A 117 -15.21 -20.10 -10.58
C ILE A 117 -16.04 -21.20 -11.26
N ILE A 118 -16.12 -22.36 -10.61
CA ILE A 118 -16.83 -23.53 -11.12
C ILE A 118 -18.02 -23.83 -10.20
N LYS A 119 -19.20 -23.95 -10.76
CA LYS A 119 -20.39 -24.48 -10.09
C LYS A 119 -20.50 -25.96 -10.43
N VAL A 120 -20.55 -26.83 -9.42
CA VAL A 120 -20.71 -28.28 -9.54
C VAL A 120 -22.04 -28.66 -8.94
N LYS A 121 -22.92 -29.24 -9.75
CA LYS A 121 -24.25 -29.74 -9.31
C LYS A 121 -24.05 -31.08 -8.61
N LEU A 122 -24.61 -31.23 -7.43
CA LEU A 122 -24.58 -32.50 -6.70
C LEU A 122 -25.57 -33.49 -7.26
N ALA A 123 -25.25 -34.78 -7.22
CA ALA A 123 -26.15 -35.83 -7.65
C ALA A 123 -27.39 -35.92 -6.72
N ASN A 124 -27.17 -35.72 -5.43
CA ASN A 124 -28.21 -35.65 -4.41
C ASN A 124 -28.03 -34.36 -3.59
N VAL A 125 -29.16 -33.89 -3.04
CA VAL A 125 -29.16 -32.72 -2.14
C VAL A 125 -28.41 -33.07 -0.85
N LEU A 126 -27.40 -32.28 -0.51
CA LEU A 126 -26.57 -32.47 0.70
C LEU A 126 -27.24 -31.70 1.86
N LYS A 127 -27.77 -32.42 2.82
CA LYS A 127 -28.42 -31.82 3.99
C LYS A 127 -27.40 -31.27 5.00
N PRO A 128 -27.82 -30.41 5.95
CA PRO A 128 -26.96 -29.97 7.04
C PRO A 128 -26.31 -31.16 7.78
N ASN A 129 -25.01 -31.04 8.05
CA ASN A 129 -24.11 -32.03 8.69
C ASN A 129 -23.88 -33.33 7.87
N GLU A 130 -24.41 -33.46 6.67
CA GLU A 130 -24.05 -34.54 5.76
C GLU A 130 -22.67 -34.29 5.13
N LYS A 131 -21.94 -35.38 4.88
CA LYS A 131 -20.62 -35.42 4.26
C LYS A 131 -20.69 -35.96 2.85
N ILE A 132 -19.92 -35.40 1.92
CA ILE A 132 -19.72 -35.90 0.57
C ILE A 132 -18.25 -35.95 0.23
N THR A 133 -17.82 -36.97 -0.49
CA THR A 133 -16.47 -37.07 -1.07
C THR A 133 -16.54 -36.77 -2.56
N ILE A 134 -15.73 -35.82 -3.01
CA ILE A 134 -15.66 -35.39 -4.40
C ILE A 134 -14.25 -35.70 -4.92
N SER A 135 -14.18 -36.43 -6.01
CA SER A 135 -12.93 -36.76 -6.73
C SER A 135 -12.85 -35.89 -7.98
N LEU A 136 -11.67 -35.31 -8.21
CA LEU A 136 -11.40 -34.41 -9.32
C LEU A 136 -10.13 -34.87 -10.05
N GLU A 137 -10.19 -34.91 -11.36
CA GLU A 137 -9.03 -35.10 -12.24
C GLU A 137 -8.94 -33.94 -13.22
N TYR A 138 -7.78 -33.25 -13.24
CA TYR A 138 -7.61 -32.08 -14.08
C TYR A 138 -6.13 -31.76 -14.32
N LYS A 139 -5.88 -30.94 -15.34
CA LYS A 139 -4.53 -30.45 -15.70
C LYS A 139 -4.51 -28.92 -15.63
N ILE A 140 -3.43 -28.39 -15.08
CA ILE A 140 -3.17 -26.95 -15.04
C ILE A 140 -1.97 -26.66 -15.93
N LYS A 141 -2.17 -25.79 -16.92
CA LYS A 141 -1.07 -25.12 -17.64
C LYS A 141 -0.60 -23.93 -16.83
N ILE A 142 0.67 -23.95 -16.41
CA ILE A 142 1.27 -22.89 -15.60
C ILE A 142 1.60 -21.69 -16.51
N PRO A 143 1.17 -20.43 -16.17
CA PRO A 143 1.54 -19.25 -16.94
C PRO A 143 3.00 -18.85 -16.71
N VAL A 144 3.50 -17.91 -17.50
CA VAL A 144 4.77 -17.23 -17.19
C VAL A 144 4.58 -16.28 -16.02
N SER A 145 5.58 -16.17 -15.16
CA SER A 145 5.52 -15.33 -13.93
C SER A 145 5.58 -13.83 -14.19
N ASP A 146 5.90 -13.41 -15.42
CA ASP A 146 6.04 -11.99 -15.82
C ASP A 146 4.74 -11.18 -15.65
N PHE A 147 3.59 -11.83 -15.46
CA PHE A 147 2.29 -11.17 -15.29
C PHE A 147 2.07 -10.64 -13.88
N THR A 148 2.23 -11.52 -12.88
CA THR A 148 1.89 -11.23 -11.48
C THR A 148 2.88 -11.85 -10.50
N GLY A 149 3.94 -12.48 -10.99
CA GLY A 149 4.85 -13.31 -10.21
C GLY A 149 4.37 -14.76 -10.00
N TYR A 150 3.08 -15.06 -10.18
CA TYR A 150 2.55 -16.43 -10.18
C TYR A 150 2.93 -17.13 -11.49
N GLY A 151 3.50 -18.32 -11.39
CA GLY A 151 3.87 -19.12 -12.58
C GLY A 151 5.35 -19.45 -12.64
N ILE A 152 5.86 -19.65 -13.87
CA ILE A 152 7.23 -20.04 -14.16
C ILE A 152 8.07 -18.84 -14.65
N ASP A 153 9.26 -18.67 -14.10
CA ASP A 153 10.20 -17.64 -14.50
C ASP A 153 11.15 -18.10 -15.63
N LYS A 154 12.00 -17.18 -16.10
CA LYS A 154 12.98 -17.44 -17.18
C LYS A 154 14.07 -18.46 -16.81
N ASN A 155 14.25 -18.72 -15.52
CA ASN A 155 15.20 -19.69 -14.97
C ASN A 155 14.54 -21.05 -14.70
N ASN A 156 13.28 -21.22 -15.09
CA ASN A 156 12.43 -22.38 -14.80
C ASN A 156 12.12 -22.56 -13.30
N ASN A 157 12.20 -21.53 -12.47
CA ASN A 157 11.65 -21.57 -11.13
C ASN A 157 10.15 -21.37 -11.19
N ILE A 158 9.40 -22.09 -10.38
CA ILE A 158 7.94 -22.05 -10.33
C ILE A 158 7.50 -21.53 -8.97
N ASN A 159 6.62 -20.51 -8.96
CA ASN A 159 5.99 -19.96 -7.77
C ASN A 159 4.47 -20.04 -7.90
N LEU A 160 3.84 -20.82 -7.05
CA LEU A 160 2.39 -21.05 -7.10
C LEU A 160 1.79 -20.85 -5.71
N SER A 161 0.72 -20.08 -5.62
CA SER A 161 -0.04 -19.85 -4.38
C SER A 161 -1.39 -20.60 -4.41
N GLU A 162 -2.24 -20.30 -5.36
CA GLU A 162 -3.57 -20.91 -5.54
C GLU A 162 -3.53 -21.85 -6.76
N TRP A 163 -2.88 -23.01 -6.63
CA TRP A 163 -2.51 -23.89 -7.74
C TRP A 163 -3.36 -25.16 -7.87
N PHE A 164 -4.34 -25.35 -7.01
CA PHE A 164 -5.31 -26.47 -7.11
C PHE A 164 -6.72 -25.96 -6.77
N LEU A 165 -7.73 -26.74 -7.12
CA LEU A 165 -9.13 -26.37 -6.92
C LEU A 165 -9.49 -26.40 -5.43
N THR A 166 -10.12 -25.34 -4.93
CA THR A 166 -10.56 -25.24 -3.53
C THR A 166 -12.03 -24.91 -3.43
N LEU A 167 -12.70 -25.41 -2.40
CA LEU A 167 -14.07 -24.99 -2.09
C LEU A 167 -14.10 -23.49 -1.80
N ALA A 168 -15.07 -22.79 -2.36
CA ALA A 168 -15.34 -21.41 -1.95
C ALA A 168 -15.79 -21.38 -0.49
N LYS A 169 -15.45 -20.32 0.23
CA LYS A 169 -15.90 -20.15 1.61
C LYS A 169 -17.38 -19.85 1.66
N VAL A 170 -18.08 -20.42 2.63
CA VAL A 170 -19.46 -20.05 2.94
C VAL A 170 -19.47 -19.01 4.04
N ILE A 171 -20.23 -17.91 3.85
CA ILE A 171 -20.44 -16.85 4.83
C ILE A 171 -21.93 -16.57 4.90
N ASP A 172 -22.49 -16.62 6.09
CA ASP A 172 -23.95 -16.41 6.33
C ASP A 172 -24.84 -17.26 5.40
N GLY A 173 -24.45 -18.52 5.20
CA GLY A 173 -25.19 -19.50 4.38
C GLY A 173 -25.01 -19.32 2.86
N ASN A 174 -24.20 -18.37 2.39
CA ASN A 174 -23.97 -18.10 0.97
C ASN A 174 -22.53 -18.38 0.56
N TRP A 175 -22.34 -18.93 -0.63
CA TRP A 175 -21.03 -19.12 -1.23
C TRP A 175 -20.38 -17.77 -1.57
N LEU A 176 -19.14 -17.58 -1.14
CA LEU A 176 -18.34 -16.43 -1.50
C LEU A 176 -17.75 -16.61 -2.91
N ILE A 177 -18.29 -15.88 -3.87
CA ILE A 177 -17.92 -15.98 -5.30
C ILE A 177 -17.05 -14.79 -5.69
N GLU A 178 -15.72 -14.96 -5.63
CA GLU A 178 -14.73 -13.92 -5.90
C GLU A 178 -13.66 -14.38 -6.89
N SER A 179 -13.56 -13.67 -8.03
CA SER A 179 -12.50 -13.92 -9.02
C SER A 179 -11.14 -13.47 -8.53
N ASN A 180 -10.08 -14.10 -9.03
CA ASN A 180 -8.71 -13.65 -8.89
C ASN A 180 -8.51 -12.26 -9.54
N LEU A 181 -7.96 -11.32 -8.78
CA LEU A 181 -7.63 -9.96 -9.21
C LEU A 181 -6.16 -9.59 -8.92
N ASP A 182 -5.32 -10.57 -8.60
CA ASP A 182 -3.92 -10.39 -8.12
C ASP A 182 -3.82 -9.53 -6.85
N LEU A 183 -4.81 -9.67 -5.96
CA LEU A 183 -4.85 -8.92 -4.69
C LEU A 183 -4.43 -9.75 -3.49
N ASN A 184 -4.08 -11.03 -3.68
CA ASN A 184 -3.74 -11.95 -2.60
C ASN A 184 -4.88 -12.04 -1.56
N ASP A 185 -6.12 -12.17 -2.02
CA ASP A 185 -7.32 -11.96 -1.22
C ASP A 185 -8.29 -13.14 -1.22
N ILE A 186 -7.88 -14.31 -1.72
CA ILE A 186 -8.69 -15.51 -1.59
C ILE A 186 -9.02 -15.79 -0.12
N SER A 187 -10.29 -16.04 0.15
CA SER A 187 -10.80 -16.33 1.49
C SER A 187 -11.16 -17.81 1.55
N LEU A 188 -10.37 -18.59 2.28
CA LEU A 188 -10.57 -20.05 2.43
C LEU A 188 -10.95 -20.41 3.86
N THR A 189 -11.60 -21.57 4.00
CA THR A 189 -11.88 -22.19 5.30
C THR A 189 -10.66 -23.02 5.73
N PRO A 190 -10.21 -22.94 7.00
CA PRO A 190 -9.19 -23.84 7.52
C PRO A 190 -9.62 -25.30 7.32
N SER A 191 -8.75 -26.10 6.71
CA SER A 191 -9.04 -27.48 6.33
C SER A 191 -7.79 -28.34 6.53
N PHE A 192 -7.95 -29.65 6.58
CA PHE A 192 -6.84 -30.58 6.60
C PHE A 192 -6.34 -30.85 5.18
N TYR A 193 -5.03 -30.80 4.99
CA TYR A 193 -4.39 -31.08 3.71
C TYR A 193 -3.35 -32.17 3.84
N LYS A 194 -3.28 -33.05 2.84
CA LYS A 194 -2.20 -34.02 2.62
C LYS A 194 -1.77 -33.97 1.14
N PHE A 195 -0.50 -33.78 0.90
CA PHE A 195 0.06 -33.66 -0.44
C PHE A 195 0.93 -34.88 -0.79
N LYS A 196 0.86 -35.30 -2.05
CA LYS A 196 1.83 -36.15 -2.70
C LYS A 196 2.24 -35.44 -3.98
N ILE A 197 3.49 -34.97 -4.07
CA ILE A 197 3.94 -34.11 -5.16
C ILE A 197 5.16 -34.75 -5.82
N THR A 198 5.04 -35.04 -7.11
CA THR A 198 6.13 -35.57 -7.95
C THR A 198 6.65 -34.44 -8.85
N TYR A 199 7.97 -34.26 -8.87
CA TYR A 199 8.65 -33.23 -9.65
C TYR A 199 10.03 -33.71 -10.09
N PRO A 200 10.66 -33.11 -11.15
CA PRO A 200 11.97 -33.56 -11.64
C PRO A 200 13.06 -33.41 -10.57
N SER A 201 13.88 -34.43 -10.34
CA SER A 201 14.89 -34.55 -9.26
C SER A 201 15.95 -33.44 -9.25
N LYS A 202 16.16 -32.76 -10.38
CA LYS A 202 17.08 -31.62 -10.51
C LYS A 202 16.56 -30.34 -9.84
N PHE A 203 15.29 -30.29 -9.42
CA PHE A 203 14.69 -29.16 -8.70
C PHE A 203 14.56 -29.48 -7.20
N GLU A 204 14.38 -28.43 -6.42
CA GLU A 204 14.04 -28.47 -5.00
C GLU A 204 12.61 -27.95 -4.81
N LEU A 205 11.77 -28.64 -4.06
CA LEU A 205 10.44 -28.17 -3.71
C LEU A 205 10.47 -27.57 -2.31
N ILE A 206 10.02 -26.32 -2.22
CA ILE A 206 9.95 -25.54 -0.99
C ILE A 206 8.49 -25.27 -0.65
N SER A 207 8.09 -25.59 0.55
CA SER A 207 6.79 -25.23 1.13
C SER A 207 6.90 -25.14 2.65
N ASP A 208 5.88 -24.60 3.29
CA ASP A 208 5.77 -24.50 4.75
C ASP A 208 5.04 -25.70 5.38
N PHE A 209 4.56 -26.67 4.60
CA PHE A 209 4.00 -27.91 5.16
C PHE A 209 5.10 -28.87 5.63
N GLU A 210 4.78 -29.70 6.65
CA GLU A 210 5.70 -30.69 7.20
C GLU A 210 5.83 -31.88 6.26
N ILE A 211 7.07 -32.24 5.96
CA ILE A 211 7.40 -33.36 5.07
C ILE A 211 7.41 -34.64 5.88
N ASP A 212 6.71 -35.67 5.40
CA ASP A 212 6.71 -37.02 5.94
C ASP A 212 7.82 -37.85 5.31
N SER A 213 7.89 -37.85 3.96
CA SER A 213 8.91 -38.58 3.21
C SER A 213 9.24 -37.92 1.86
N VAL A 214 10.47 -38.16 1.40
CA VAL A 214 10.90 -37.80 0.03
C VAL A 214 11.58 -39.04 -0.54
N ILE A 215 11.05 -39.53 -1.67
CA ILE A 215 11.63 -40.62 -2.43
C ILE A 215 12.18 -40.05 -3.72
N THR A 216 13.49 -40.18 -3.95
CA THR A 216 14.16 -39.63 -5.14
C THR A 216 14.68 -40.77 -6.01
N SER A 217 14.38 -40.71 -7.31
CA SER A 217 14.98 -41.48 -8.37
C SER A 217 15.84 -40.57 -9.25
N ASP A 218 16.51 -41.11 -10.24
CA ASP A 218 17.36 -40.32 -11.17
C ASP A 218 16.56 -39.21 -11.90
N ALA A 219 15.32 -39.49 -12.25
CA ALA A 219 14.47 -38.56 -13.03
C ALA A 219 13.55 -37.69 -12.16
N TYR A 220 12.98 -38.24 -11.07
CA TYR A 220 11.94 -37.63 -10.31
C TYR A 220 12.12 -37.77 -8.79
N SER A 221 11.67 -36.78 -8.07
CA SER A 221 11.48 -36.84 -6.61
C SER A 221 9.99 -36.79 -6.30
N THR A 222 9.54 -37.65 -5.39
CA THR A 222 8.16 -37.65 -4.89
C THR A 222 8.19 -37.32 -3.40
N LEU A 223 7.58 -36.18 -3.06
CA LEU A 223 7.41 -35.71 -1.70
C LEU A 223 6.01 -36.07 -1.20
N THR A 224 5.93 -36.60 0.02
CA THR A 224 4.67 -36.80 0.74
C THR A 224 4.69 -35.91 1.98
N SER A 225 3.61 -35.13 2.20
CA SER A 225 3.48 -34.31 3.41
C SER A 225 2.75 -35.06 4.51
N LYS A 226 2.95 -34.64 5.76
CA LYS A 226 2.04 -35.00 6.85
C LYS A 226 0.65 -34.38 6.59
N LYS A 227 -0.37 -34.88 7.27
CA LYS A 227 -1.71 -34.29 7.28
C LYS A 227 -1.73 -33.13 8.26
N GLU A 228 -1.95 -31.91 7.80
CA GLU A 228 -1.94 -30.70 8.61
C GLU A 228 -3.14 -29.81 8.35
N LYS A 229 -3.59 -29.10 9.40
CA LYS A 229 -4.64 -28.08 9.29
C LYS A 229 -4.03 -26.77 8.79
N ARG A 230 -4.54 -26.28 7.66
CA ARG A 230 -3.98 -25.10 6.95
C ARG A 230 -5.09 -24.28 6.29
N ILE A 231 -4.73 -23.08 5.83
CA ILE A 231 -5.60 -22.23 5.00
C ILE A 231 -5.01 -22.09 3.60
N TYR A 232 -3.70 -21.82 3.49
CA TYR A 232 -3.00 -21.58 2.24
C TYR A 232 -1.84 -22.55 2.09
N ASN A 233 -1.55 -22.93 0.85
CA ASN A 233 -0.57 -23.97 0.53
C ASN A 233 0.32 -23.54 -0.65
N PRO A 234 1.12 -22.47 -0.50
CA PRO A 234 2.03 -22.03 -1.54
C PRO A 234 3.19 -23.01 -1.70
N ILE A 235 3.65 -23.16 -2.94
CA ILE A 235 4.83 -23.95 -3.25
C ILE A 235 5.78 -23.18 -4.16
N ILE A 236 7.08 -23.45 -3.98
CA ILE A 236 8.15 -22.97 -4.83
C ILE A 236 8.92 -24.19 -5.32
N ILE A 237 9.09 -24.32 -6.64
CA ILE A 237 9.96 -25.33 -7.23
C ILE A 237 11.16 -24.59 -7.81
N ASN A 238 12.33 -24.77 -7.18
CA ASN A 238 13.54 -24.00 -7.45
C ASN A 238 14.63 -24.87 -8.08
N ARG A 239 15.20 -24.39 -9.19
CA ARG A 239 16.28 -25.10 -9.89
C ARG A 239 17.63 -24.95 -9.19
N ASN A 240 17.89 -23.81 -8.56
CA ASN A 240 19.23 -23.43 -8.08
C ASN A 240 19.54 -23.94 -6.68
N LYS A 241 18.63 -24.64 -6.01
CA LYS A 241 18.79 -25.13 -4.63
C LYS A 241 19.35 -24.03 -3.69
N SER A 242 18.76 -22.84 -3.75
CA SER A 242 19.26 -21.65 -3.07
C SER A 242 18.65 -21.41 -1.68
N PHE A 243 17.77 -22.29 -1.25
CA PHE A 243 17.11 -22.18 0.06
C PHE A 243 17.96 -22.86 1.14
N GLU A 244 18.04 -22.19 2.28
CA GLU A 244 18.71 -22.67 3.48
C GLU A 244 17.68 -22.82 4.61
N SER A 245 17.88 -23.79 5.51
CA SER A 245 17.01 -24.05 6.64
C SER A 245 17.70 -23.67 7.94
N PHE A 246 17.03 -22.84 8.74
CA PHE A 246 17.50 -22.36 10.03
C PHE A 246 16.57 -22.87 11.14
N LYS A 247 17.05 -23.76 11.99
CA LYS A 247 16.28 -24.26 13.12
C LYS A 247 16.30 -23.22 14.24
N LEU A 248 15.12 -22.70 14.61
CA LEU A 248 14.90 -21.82 15.74
C LEU A 248 14.32 -22.60 16.92
N LYS A 249 13.97 -21.90 18.00
CA LYS A 249 13.42 -22.53 19.22
C LYS A 249 12.13 -23.31 18.95
N ASN A 250 11.18 -22.71 18.24
CA ASN A 250 9.84 -23.26 18.04
C ASN A 250 9.59 -23.73 16.59
N ASN A 251 10.30 -23.16 15.62
CA ASN A 251 10.04 -23.36 14.19
C ASN A 251 11.34 -23.50 13.40
N THR A 252 11.23 -24.00 12.18
CA THR A 252 12.31 -23.95 11.18
C THR A 252 11.98 -22.88 10.15
N VAL A 253 12.91 -21.96 9.90
CA VAL A 253 12.79 -20.96 8.84
C VAL A 253 13.54 -21.46 7.59
N ILE A 254 12.81 -21.57 6.48
CA ILE A 254 13.33 -21.95 5.16
C ILE A 254 13.38 -20.69 4.32
N THR A 255 14.56 -20.29 3.84
CA THR A 255 14.73 -18.98 3.18
C THR A 255 15.83 -18.96 2.15
N ASP A 256 15.63 -18.17 1.10
CA ASP A 256 16.67 -17.75 0.15
C ASP A 256 17.26 -16.39 0.55
N ILE A 257 17.66 -16.28 1.81
CA ILE A 257 18.01 -15.01 2.49
C ILE A 257 19.10 -14.21 1.73
N ASN A 258 20.01 -14.88 1.05
CA ASN A 258 21.02 -14.24 0.22
C ASN A 258 20.39 -13.44 -0.94
N ASN A 259 19.27 -13.94 -1.49
CA ASN A 259 18.51 -13.24 -2.54
C ASN A 259 17.66 -12.10 -1.96
N ILE A 260 17.09 -12.28 -0.76
CA ILE A 260 16.34 -11.24 -0.04
C ILE A 260 17.20 -10.00 0.19
N SER A 261 18.49 -10.18 0.50
CA SER A 261 19.41 -9.10 0.82
C SER A 261 20.00 -8.39 -0.41
N ASN A 262 19.95 -9.01 -1.59
CA ASN A 262 20.59 -8.50 -2.81
C ASN A 262 19.58 -7.74 -3.68
N ASN A 263 19.59 -6.41 -3.59
CA ASN A 263 19.00 -5.56 -4.61
C ASN A 263 19.93 -5.58 -5.83
N LYS A 264 19.57 -6.30 -6.89
CA LYS A 264 20.32 -6.25 -8.15
C LYS A 264 20.35 -4.81 -8.65
N THR A 265 21.52 -4.20 -8.58
CA THR A 265 21.75 -2.88 -9.16
C THR A 265 21.61 -3.00 -10.68
N ASP A 266 20.81 -2.15 -11.30
CA ASP A 266 20.71 -2.08 -12.76
C ASP A 266 22.12 -1.82 -13.33
N SER A 267 22.57 -2.69 -14.21
CA SER A 267 23.93 -2.65 -14.78
C SER A 267 24.25 -1.32 -15.47
N LEU A 268 23.23 -0.61 -15.92
CA LEU A 268 23.34 0.68 -16.59
C LEU A 268 23.71 1.80 -15.61
N ILE A 269 23.07 1.81 -14.44
CA ILE A 269 23.36 2.77 -13.36
C ILE A 269 24.78 2.54 -12.81
N TYR A 270 25.20 1.28 -12.67
CA TYR A 270 26.55 0.93 -12.24
C TYR A 270 27.61 1.43 -13.24
N ARG A 271 27.35 1.35 -14.55
CA ARG A 271 28.24 1.89 -15.59
C ARG A 271 28.35 3.41 -15.55
N VAL A 272 27.22 4.11 -15.33
CA VAL A 272 27.19 5.57 -15.25
C VAL A 272 28.00 6.06 -14.04
N ILE A 273 27.85 5.41 -12.89
CA ILE A 273 28.55 5.79 -11.67
C ILE A 273 30.05 5.50 -11.80
N ASN A 274 30.45 4.34 -12.31
CA ASN A 274 31.86 4.05 -12.59
C ASN A 274 32.47 5.06 -13.57
N TYR A 275 31.72 5.52 -14.55
CA TYR A 275 32.17 6.56 -15.48
C TYR A 275 32.40 7.91 -14.76
N VAL A 276 31.49 8.29 -13.85
CA VAL A 276 31.61 9.50 -13.06
C VAL A 276 32.76 9.40 -12.06
N ASP A 277 32.91 8.28 -11.34
CA ASP A 277 34.00 8.01 -10.40
C ASP A 277 35.38 8.06 -11.09
N ASN A 278 35.49 7.49 -12.29
CA ASN A 278 36.74 7.54 -13.06
C ASN A 278 37.07 8.94 -13.58
N LYS A 279 36.08 9.79 -13.86
CA LYS A 279 36.31 11.18 -14.32
C LYS A 279 36.53 12.17 -13.21
N THR A 280 35.93 11.98 -12.03
CA THR A 280 35.95 12.94 -10.95
C THR A 280 37.02 12.62 -9.90
N GLY A 281 37.63 11.43 -9.92
CA GLY A 281 38.57 10.94 -8.89
C GLY A 281 37.92 10.73 -7.51
N ASN A 282 36.60 10.97 -7.39
CA ASN A 282 35.84 10.77 -6.18
C ASN A 282 35.20 9.37 -6.23
N LYS A 283 35.57 8.50 -5.29
CA LYS A 283 34.89 7.21 -5.13
C LYS A 283 33.51 7.43 -4.49
N LEU A 284 32.49 7.67 -5.31
CA LEU A 284 31.09 7.70 -4.88
C LEU A 284 30.60 6.31 -4.43
N LEU A 285 31.24 5.25 -4.97
CA LEU A 285 31.04 3.87 -4.56
C LEU A 285 32.17 3.45 -3.63
N SER A 286 31.94 3.45 -2.32
CA SER A 286 32.74 2.59 -1.44
C SER A 286 32.41 1.13 -1.80
N LYS A 287 33.41 0.32 -2.20
CA LYS A 287 33.24 -1.13 -2.27
C LYS A 287 32.62 -1.58 -0.93
N PRO A 288 31.54 -2.39 -0.94
CA PRO A 288 31.04 -2.95 0.30
C PRO A 288 32.21 -3.67 0.97
N ASN A 289 32.53 -3.28 2.20
CA ASN A 289 33.52 -4.00 2.98
C ASN A 289 33.02 -5.44 3.12
N SER A 290 33.73 -6.39 2.52
CA SER A 290 33.45 -7.82 2.55
C SER A 290 33.55 -8.44 3.95
N LYS A 291 33.75 -7.63 4.99
CA LYS A 291 33.95 -8.08 6.39
C LYS A 291 32.69 -8.06 7.27
N ASP A 292 31.59 -7.46 6.86
CA ASP A 292 30.33 -7.54 7.62
C ASP A 292 29.55 -8.79 7.21
N SER A 293 30.02 -9.96 7.68
CA SER A 293 29.22 -11.18 7.66
C SER A 293 28.02 -10.96 8.59
N VAL A 294 26.86 -10.68 8.01
CA VAL A 294 25.63 -10.54 8.79
C VAL A 294 25.26 -11.91 9.33
N ASN A 295 25.18 -12.03 10.64
CA ASN A 295 24.72 -13.27 11.27
C ASN A 295 23.20 -13.42 11.08
N PHE A 296 22.81 -14.11 10.03
CA PHE A 296 21.40 -14.32 9.71
C PHE A 296 20.62 -15.07 10.78
N ASN A 297 21.26 -16.01 11.45
CA ASN A 297 20.64 -16.71 12.57
C ASN A 297 20.22 -15.75 13.68
N PHE A 298 21.03 -14.76 13.98
CA PHE A 298 20.70 -13.72 14.96
C PHE A 298 19.49 -12.88 14.49
N ILE A 299 19.45 -12.46 13.21
CA ILE A 299 18.34 -11.68 12.64
C ILE A 299 17.05 -12.49 12.70
N LEU A 300 17.08 -13.76 12.27
CA LEU A 300 15.92 -14.63 12.28
C LEU A 300 15.39 -14.87 13.70
N ASN A 301 16.27 -15.21 14.64
CA ASN A 301 15.89 -15.40 16.04
C ASN A 301 15.27 -14.13 16.64
N LYS A 302 15.89 -12.95 16.42
CA LYS A 302 15.41 -11.68 16.95
C LYS A 302 14.04 -11.32 16.38
N THR A 303 13.85 -11.45 15.07
CA THR A 303 12.60 -11.05 14.39
C THR A 303 11.46 -12.01 14.67
N VAL A 304 11.72 -13.34 14.63
CA VAL A 304 10.69 -14.35 14.95
C VAL A 304 10.30 -14.26 16.42
N SER A 305 11.26 -14.18 17.36
CA SER A 305 10.93 -14.04 18.80
C SER A 305 10.15 -12.76 19.10
N TYR A 306 10.44 -11.65 18.41
CA TYR A 306 9.63 -10.44 18.53
C TYR A 306 8.19 -10.69 18.08
N VAL A 307 7.99 -11.30 16.90
CA VAL A 307 6.65 -11.57 16.36
C VAL A 307 5.89 -12.57 17.24
N GLU A 308 6.56 -13.62 17.73
CA GLU A 308 5.96 -14.57 18.69
C GLU A 308 5.49 -13.89 19.97
N SER A 309 6.24 -12.91 20.47
CA SER A 309 5.85 -12.12 21.64
C SER A 309 4.56 -11.31 21.46
N LYS A 310 4.21 -10.98 20.20
CA LYS A 310 3.04 -10.17 19.85
C LYS A 310 1.86 -10.99 19.30
N LEU A 311 2.16 -12.06 18.56
CA LEU A 311 1.17 -12.88 17.88
C LEU A 311 1.09 -14.33 18.44
N GLY A 312 1.91 -14.66 19.46
CA GLY A 312 2.07 -16.03 19.97
C GLY A 312 2.83 -16.92 18.99
N VAL A 313 3.15 -18.14 19.40
CA VAL A 313 3.94 -19.10 18.60
C VAL A 313 3.24 -19.43 17.28
N TYR A 314 4.01 -19.54 16.20
CA TYR A 314 3.52 -19.99 14.90
C TYR A 314 3.13 -21.47 14.96
N PRO A 315 1.89 -21.85 14.62
CA PRO A 315 1.40 -23.20 14.87
C PRO A 315 1.90 -24.25 13.87
N ILE A 316 2.57 -23.83 12.80
CA ILE A 316 3.12 -24.69 11.75
C ILE A 316 4.64 -24.73 11.93
N ASN A 317 5.26 -25.91 11.75
CA ASN A 317 6.67 -26.09 12.03
C ASN A 317 7.60 -25.27 11.12
N ASN A 318 7.21 -25.03 9.88
CA ASN A 318 8.03 -24.33 8.90
C ASN A 318 7.50 -22.94 8.58
N ILE A 319 8.40 -21.96 8.44
CA ILE A 319 8.11 -20.59 7.97
C ILE A 319 8.96 -20.37 6.70
N VAL A 320 8.31 -20.13 5.56
CA VAL A 320 9.02 -19.86 4.30
C VAL A 320 9.11 -18.37 4.05
N LEU A 321 10.34 -17.87 3.96
CA LEU A 321 10.65 -16.47 3.63
C LEU A 321 11.40 -16.45 2.30
N SER A 322 10.83 -15.84 1.26
CA SER A 322 11.41 -15.85 -0.07
C SER A 322 11.54 -14.45 -0.68
N LYS A 323 12.51 -14.31 -1.57
CA LYS A 323 12.66 -13.10 -2.40
C LYS A 323 11.39 -12.82 -3.21
N PHE A 324 10.71 -13.87 -3.65
CA PHE A 324 9.43 -13.74 -4.35
C PHE A 324 8.39 -13.03 -3.48
N ASN A 325 8.23 -13.43 -2.21
CA ASN A 325 7.29 -12.78 -1.29
C ASN A 325 7.69 -11.34 -1.00
N GLN A 326 8.99 -11.05 -0.88
CA GLN A 326 9.49 -9.69 -0.71
C GLN A 326 9.19 -8.80 -1.93
N ASP A 327 9.36 -9.29 -3.15
CA ASP A 327 9.12 -8.52 -4.37
C ASP A 327 7.63 -8.24 -4.60
N LYS A 328 6.77 -9.16 -4.16
CA LYS A 328 5.31 -9.00 -4.22
C LYS A 328 4.78 -7.97 -3.21
N ASP A 329 5.39 -7.90 -2.02
CA ASP A 329 5.03 -6.96 -0.96
C ASP A 329 6.28 -6.32 -0.30
N PRO A 330 7.00 -5.45 -1.02
CA PRO A 330 8.24 -4.86 -0.55
C PRO A 330 8.00 -3.81 0.55
N VAL A 331 9.07 -3.47 1.28
CA VAL A 331 9.12 -2.22 2.04
C VAL A 331 9.41 -1.09 1.05
N TYR A 332 8.40 -0.28 0.72
CA TYR A 332 8.56 0.83 -0.19
C TYR A 332 9.53 1.87 0.39
N GLY A 333 10.42 2.39 -0.47
CA GLY A 333 11.47 3.31 -0.04
C GLY A 333 12.69 2.66 0.62
N LEU A 334 12.68 1.32 0.80
CA LEU A 334 13.82 0.57 1.34
C LEU A 334 14.33 -0.47 0.34
N ASN A 335 13.46 -1.40 -0.07
CA ASN A 335 13.83 -2.52 -0.94
C ASN A 335 13.90 -2.14 -2.44
N LYS A 336 13.40 -0.97 -2.82
CA LYS A 336 13.43 -0.48 -4.21
C LYS A 336 14.53 0.55 -4.47
N ILE A 337 15.29 0.93 -3.45
CA ILE A 337 16.45 1.81 -3.60
C ILE A 337 17.68 0.95 -3.94
N PRO A 338 18.45 1.29 -4.99
CA PRO A 338 19.72 0.62 -5.27
C PRO A 338 20.65 0.65 -4.04
N GLU A 339 21.44 -0.40 -3.82
CA GLU A 339 22.27 -0.55 -2.61
C GLU A 339 23.21 0.64 -2.38
N PHE A 340 23.82 1.15 -3.44
CA PHE A 340 24.76 2.29 -3.35
C PHE A 340 24.10 3.63 -2.98
N LEU A 341 22.79 3.80 -3.27
CA LEU A 341 21.99 4.96 -2.88
C LEU A 341 21.24 4.74 -1.57
N ASN A 342 21.32 3.53 -1.00
CA ASN A 342 20.58 3.22 0.22
C ASN A 342 21.17 3.98 1.41
N PRO A 343 20.39 4.83 2.09
CA PRO A 343 20.89 5.62 3.19
C PRO A 343 21.05 4.82 4.49
N PHE A 344 20.61 3.58 4.54
CA PHE A 344 20.57 2.73 5.72
C PHE A 344 21.68 1.68 5.68
N ASP A 345 22.10 1.23 6.86
CA ASP A 345 23.03 0.14 7.00
C ASP A 345 22.43 -1.18 6.48
N LYS A 346 23.24 -2.00 5.83
CA LYS A 346 22.82 -3.28 5.26
C LYS A 346 22.13 -4.18 6.29
N LYS A 347 22.66 -4.23 7.51
CA LYS A 347 22.05 -4.98 8.62
C LYS A 347 20.63 -4.56 8.92
N PHE A 348 20.36 -3.25 9.01
CA PHE A 348 19.00 -2.73 9.24
C PHE A 348 18.07 -3.10 8.08
N VAL A 349 18.53 -2.92 6.83
CA VAL A 349 17.73 -3.24 5.62
C VAL A 349 17.32 -4.69 5.61
N GLN A 350 18.24 -5.60 5.92
CA GLN A 350 17.99 -7.04 5.98
C GLN A 350 17.06 -7.39 7.14
N GLU A 351 17.34 -6.91 8.34
CA GLU A 351 16.54 -7.18 9.54
C GLU A 351 15.10 -6.71 9.37
N PHE A 352 14.91 -5.49 8.87
CA PHE A 352 13.56 -4.94 8.67
C PHE A 352 12.80 -5.63 7.55
N SER A 353 13.50 -6.06 6.48
CA SER A 353 12.89 -6.84 5.40
C SER A 353 12.44 -8.22 5.89
N VAL A 354 13.28 -8.91 6.66
CA VAL A 354 12.95 -10.19 7.29
C VAL A 354 11.79 -10.04 8.27
N LEU A 355 11.83 -9.01 9.13
CA LEU A 355 10.72 -8.70 10.04
C LEU A 355 9.39 -8.60 9.31
N LYS A 356 9.34 -7.80 8.23
CA LYS A 356 8.11 -7.64 7.45
C LYS A 356 7.63 -8.97 6.87
N LEU A 357 8.55 -9.78 6.33
CA LEU A 357 8.20 -11.10 5.78
C LEU A 357 7.65 -12.05 6.85
N VAL A 358 8.26 -12.08 8.05
CA VAL A 358 7.78 -12.90 9.16
C VAL A 358 6.39 -12.47 9.61
N VAL A 359 6.18 -11.15 9.86
CA VAL A 359 4.85 -10.61 10.23
C VAL A 359 3.82 -10.93 9.16
N SER A 360 4.19 -10.73 7.89
CA SER A 360 3.31 -10.99 6.75
C SER A 360 2.93 -12.47 6.63
N SER A 361 3.87 -13.40 6.88
CA SER A 361 3.60 -14.85 6.90
C SER A 361 2.60 -15.20 7.98
N TYR A 362 2.76 -14.70 9.21
CA TYR A 362 1.80 -14.91 10.27
C TYR A 362 0.40 -14.42 9.90
N LEU A 363 0.30 -13.17 9.45
CA LEU A 363 -0.99 -12.53 9.21
C LEU A 363 -1.70 -13.07 7.97
N ASN A 364 -0.98 -13.45 6.93
CA ASN A 364 -1.60 -13.97 5.71
C ASN A 364 -2.01 -15.45 5.81
N ASN A 365 -1.26 -16.28 6.54
CA ASN A 365 -1.44 -17.74 6.50
C ASN A 365 -2.33 -18.29 7.62
N LEU A 366 -2.53 -17.55 8.71
CA LEU A 366 -3.16 -18.10 9.91
C LEU A 366 -4.60 -17.64 10.18
N TYR A 367 -5.05 -16.55 9.53
CA TYR A 367 -6.34 -15.95 9.86
C TYR A 367 -7.34 -16.07 8.70
N PRO A 368 -8.44 -16.85 8.87
CA PRO A 368 -9.45 -17.11 7.84
C PRO A 368 -10.49 -15.98 7.76
N ILE A 369 -10.06 -14.73 7.71
CA ILE A 369 -10.96 -13.58 7.54
C ILE A 369 -11.46 -13.47 6.10
N HIS A 370 -12.52 -12.70 5.89
CA HIS A 370 -12.93 -12.28 4.55
C HIS A 370 -11.94 -11.25 4.00
N LYS A 371 -10.88 -11.74 3.34
CA LYS A 371 -9.73 -10.91 2.96
C LYS A 371 -10.09 -9.75 2.03
N ARG A 372 -11.01 -9.92 1.07
CA ARG A 372 -11.39 -8.81 0.17
C ARG A 372 -11.97 -7.62 0.93
N LYS A 373 -12.77 -7.85 1.96
CA LYS A 373 -13.35 -6.80 2.81
C LYS A 373 -12.44 -6.36 3.95
N ASN A 374 -11.78 -7.30 4.62
CA ASN A 374 -11.16 -7.07 5.93
C ASN A 374 -9.63 -7.10 5.92
N LYS A 375 -8.98 -7.23 4.76
CA LYS A 375 -7.50 -7.29 4.67
C LYS A 375 -6.80 -6.09 5.29
N TRP A 376 -7.45 -4.92 5.27
CA TRP A 376 -6.93 -3.72 5.92
C TRP A 376 -6.61 -3.93 7.41
N GLN A 377 -7.35 -4.80 8.13
CA GLN A 377 -7.10 -5.10 9.55
C GLN A 377 -5.75 -5.80 9.70
N LEU A 378 -5.47 -6.84 8.90
CA LEU A 378 -4.19 -7.54 8.92
C LEU A 378 -3.04 -6.62 8.50
N LYS A 379 -3.25 -5.78 7.48
CA LYS A 379 -2.25 -4.81 7.04
C LYS A 379 -2.04 -3.68 8.05
N GLY A 380 -3.08 -3.26 8.77
CA GLY A 380 -2.97 -2.32 9.88
C GLY A 380 -2.15 -2.90 11.03
N ILE A 381 -2.40 -4.16 11.42
CA ILE A 381 -1.60 -4.87 12.43
C ILE A 381 -0.13 -4.99 11.96
N GLU A 382 0.11 -5.36 10.70
CA GLU A 382 1.46 -5.44 10.12
C GLU A 382 2.22 -4.13 10.32
N VAL A 383 1.67 -3.02 9.83
CA VAL A 383 2.31 -1.70 9.92
C VAL A 383 2.45 -1.24 11.36
N PHE A 384 1.46 -1.47 12.23
CA PHE A 384 1.54 -1.16 13.64
C PHE A 384 2.71 -1.88 14.34
N LEU A 385 2.90 -3.18 14.07
CA LEU A 385 4.02 -3.97 14.61
C LEU A 385 5.36 -3.51 14.05
N LEU A 386 5.42 -3.10 12.77
CA LEU A 386 6.64 -2.52 12.19
C LEU A 386 7.00 -1.19 12.86
N ILE A 387 6.00 -0.34 13.18
CA ILE A 387 6.19 0.91 13.93
C ILE A 387 6.72 0.61 15.33
N ASP A 388 6.07 -0.29 16.07
CA ASP A 388 6.47 -0.69 17.44
C ASP A 388 7.90 -1.26 17.47
N TYR A 389 8.27 -2.06 16.46
CA TYR A 389 9.63 -2.60 16.35
C TYR A 389 10.69 -1.51 16.21
N VAL A 390 10.47 -0.55 15.31
CA VAL A 390 11.41 0.55 15.09
C VAL A 390 11.49 1.47 16.31
N GLU A 391 10.37 1.80 16.94
CA GLU A 391 10.35 2.59 18.18
C GLU A 391 11.13 1.90 19.31
N LYS A 392 11.03 0.56 19.41
CA LYS A 392 11.72 -0.21 20.45
C LYS A 392 13.23 -0.38 20.19
N TYR A 393 13.65 -0.69 18.98
CA TYR A 393 15.02 -1.09 18.67
C TYR A 393 15.84 -0.05 17.92
N TYR A 394 15.18 0.92 17.25
CA TYR A 394 15.79 1.93 16.40
C TYR A 394 15.17 3.33 16.58
N PRO A 395 14.95 3.83 17.84
CA PRO A 395 14.20 5.07 18.10
C PRO A 395 14.84 6.30 17.47
N GLU A 396 16.17 6.29 17.30
CA GLU A 396 16.93 7.40 16.72
C GLU A 396 17.14 7.29 15.20
N LEU A 397 16.62 6.25 14.56
CA LEU A 397 16.82 6.06 13.13
C LEU A 397 16.12 7.17 12.34
N ASN A 398 16.88 7.88 11.54
CA ASN A 398 16.38 8.97 10.70
C ASN A 398 15.80 8.42 9.38
N LEU A 399 14.76 9.09 8.86
CA LEU A 399 14.09 8.69 7.61
C LEU A 399 15.02 8.64 6.39
N ILE A 400 16.01 9.53 6.33
CA ILE A 400 17.02 9.57 5.27
C ILE A 400 18.37 9.01 5.72
N GLY A 401 18.39 8.24 6.82
CA GLY A 401 19.56 7.52 7.33
C GLY A 401 20.82 8.40 7.42
N LYS A 402 21.95 7.89 6.90
CA LYS A 402 23.26 8.58 6.93
C LYS A 402 23.26 9.94 6.23
N PHE A 403 22.35 10.19 5.26
CA PHE A 403 22.30 11.47 4.55
C PHE A 403 21.85 12.63 5.44
N SER A 404 21.13 12.36 6.56
CA SER A 404 20.72 13.41 7.51
C SER A 404 21.88 14.19 8.11
N LYS A 405 23.08 13.61 8.13
CA LYS A 405 24.31 14.19 8.69
C LYS A 405 25.08 15.08 7.71
N LEU A 406 24.72 15.06 6.41
CA LEU A 406 25.40 15.86 5.40
C LEU A 406 25.16 17.35 5.66
N SER A 407 26.20 18.16 5.56
CA SER A 407 26.22 19.61 5.87
C SER A 407 25.07 20.36 5.17
N ILE A 408 24.85 20.10 3.88
CA ILE A 408 23.80 20.76 3.06
C ILE A 408 22.39 20.32 3.43
N ILE A 409 22.25 19.17 4.10
CA ILE A 409 20.98 18.52 4.43
C ILE A 409 20.60 18.72 5.90
N LYS A 410 21.59 18.77 6.80
CA LYS A 410 21.45 18.80 8.26
C LYS A 410 20.42 19.81 8.80
N ASN A 411 20.26 20.96 8.15
CA ASN A 411 19.38 22.04 8.58
C ASN A 411 17.99 22.01 7.91
N ARG A 412 17.67 20.95 7.16
CA ARG A 412 16.39 20.78 6.46
C ARG A 412 15.35 20.09 7.34
N GLU A 413 14.08 20.36 7.09
CA GLU A 413 13.00 19.72 7.84
C GLU A 413 12.98 18.19 7.61
N TYR A 414 13.24 17.73 6.37
CA TYR A 414 13.29 16.29 6.08
C TYR A 414 14.45 15.55 6.78
N SER A 415 15.50 16.25 7.20
CA SER A 415 16.60 15.66 7.99
C SER A 415 16.22 15.38 9.45
N LYS A 416 15.11 15.94 9.92
CA LYS A 416 14.61 15.77 11.29
C LYS A 416 13.65 14.60 11.44
N PHE A 417 13.12 14.08 10.32
CA PHE A 417 12.15 13.00 10.36
C PHE A 417 12.79 11.68 10.81
N LYS A 418 12.09 10.99 11.71
CA LYS A 418 12.40 9.62 12.10
C LYS A 418 11.90 8.63 11.03
N PHE A 419 12.42 7.42 11.03
CA PHE A 419 12.09 6.40 10.05
C PHE A 419 10.57 6.15 9.96
N ASN A 420 9.88 6.09 11.10
CA ASN A 420 8.43 5.89 11.15
C ASN A 420 7.60 7.06 10.61
N ASP A 421 8.18 8.25 10.44
CA ASP A 421 7.48 9.39 9.85
C ASP A 421 7.06 9.14 8.39
N GLN A 422 7.68 8.15 7.71
CA GLN A 422 7.31 7.77 6.35
C GLN A 422 5.81 7.45 6.23
N TYR A 423 5.25 6.76 7.21
CA TYR A 423 3.84 6.33 7.16
C TYR A 423 2.90 7.53 7.07
N ARG A 424 3.06 8.53 7.95
CA ARG A 424 2.24 9.75 7.93
C ARG A 424 2.56 10.67 6.75
N LEU A 425 3.81 10.74 6.32
CA LEU A 425 4.20 11.59 5.18
C LEU A 425 3.58 11.13 3.87
N PHE A 426 3.58 9.83 3.59
CA PHE A 426 2.93 9.28 2.40
C PHE A 426 1.42 9.51 2.43
N ASP A 427 0.76 9.29 3.57
CA ASP A 427 -0.67 9.56 3.70
C ASP A 427 -0.99 11.06 3.49
N ASN A 428 -0.23 11.97 4.11
CA ASN A 428 -0.40 13.41 3.94
C ASN A 428 -0.21 13.85 2.47
N ILE A 429 0.79 13.31 1.76
CA ILE A 429 1.04 13.62 0.35
C ILE A 429 -0.15 13.22 -0.53
N ILE A 430 -0.75 12.07 -0.29
CA ILE A 430 -1.88 11.56 -1.07
C ILE A 430 -3.19 12.26 -0.67
N SER A 431 -3.40 12.48 0.60
CA SER A 431 -4.59 13.18 1.13
C SER A 431 -4.64 14.64 0.66
N SER A 432 -3.49 15.34 0.62
CA SER A 432 -3.40 16.71 0.11
C SER A 432 -3.77 16.85 -1.38
N ARG A 433 -3.85 15.74 -2.12
CA ARG A 433 -4.28 15.66 -3.52
C ARG A 433 -5.72 15.18 -3.69
N ASN A 434 -6.45 14.99 -2.59
CA ASN A 434 -7.82 14.48 -2.57
C ASN A 434 -8.02 13.14 -3.31
N ILE A 435 -7.03 12.22 -3.22
CA ILE A 435 -7.06 10.88 -3.81
C ILE A 435 -6.90 9.75 -2.79
N SER A 436 -6.94 10.06 -1.50
CA SER A 436 -7.01 9.07 -0.43
C SER A 436 -8.38 8.38 -0.42
N GLN A 437 -8.41 7.11 -0.01
CA GLN A 437 -9.63 6.30 0.09
C GLN A 437 -9.86 5.85 1.55
N PRO A 438 -11.10 5.46 1.92
CA PRO A 438 -11.39 4.94 3.26
C PRO A 438 -10.54 3.72 3.63
N ILE A 439 -10.30 3.54 4.93
CA ILE A 439 -9.50 2.41 5.41
C ILE A 439 -10.26 1.09 5.20
N ASP A 440 -11.56 1.05 5.51
CA ASP A 440 -12.41 -0.15 5.45
C ASP A 440 -13.01 -0.42 4.06
N LEU A 441 -12.58 0.33 3.03
CA LEU A 441 -13.02 0.06 1.66
C LEU A 441 -12.48 -1.31 1.20
N PRO A 442 -13.32 -2.15 0.56
CA PRO A 442 -12.86 -3.41 -0.01
C PRO A 442 -11.66 -3.20 -0.94
N ILE A 443 -10.68 -4.09 -0.86
CA ILE A 443 -9.38 -3.88 -1.55
C ILE A 443 -9.47 -3.90 -3.08
N ASP A 444 -10.50 -4.53 -3.64
CA ASP A 444 -10.76 -4.51 -5.09
C ASP A 444 -11.24 -3.14 -5.59
N SER A 445 -11.79 -2.32 -4.70
CA SER A 445 -12.22 -0.94 -4.97
C SER A 445 -11.12 0.10 -4.74
N LEU A 446 -9.97 -0.31 -4.18
CA LEU A 446 -8.82 0.58 -3.99
C LEU A 446 -8.02 0.76 -5.28
N THR A 447 -7.53 1.98 -5.52
CA THR A 447 -6.50 2.22 -6.52
C THR A 447 -5.21 1.51 -6.12
N MET A 448 -4.32 1.21 -7.08
CA MET A 448 -3.09 0.46 -6.80
C MET A 448 -2.25 1.12 -5.69
N ILE A 449 -2.09 2.44 -5.70
CA ILE A 449 -1.31 3.15 -4.68
C ILE A 449 -2.00 3.10 -3.31
N ASN A 450 -3.33 3.24 -3.25
CA ASN A 450 -4.07 3.11 -2.00
C ASN A 450 -3.99 1.67 -1.47
N HIS A 451 -4.16 0.67 -2.33
CA HIS A 451 -4.08 -0.74 -1.93
C HIS A 451 -2.71 -1.14 -1.39
N LYS A 452 -1.63 -0.80 -2.12
CA LYS A 452 -0.27 -1.29 -1.79
C LYS A 452 0.44 -0.48 -0.72
N VAL A 453 0.14 0.81 -0.59
CA VAL A 453 0.91 1.73 0.26
C VAL A 453 0.02 2.48 1.25
N ILE A 454 -0.93 3.29 0.76
CA ILE A 454 -1.57 4.30 1.60
C ILE A 454 -2.54 3.68 2.60
N ASN A 455 -3.40 2.76 2.17
CA ASN A 455 -4.39 2.13 3.05
C ASN A 455 -3.72 1.32 4.18
N PRO A 456 -2.69 0.48 3.94
CA PRO A 456 -1.90 -0.14 5.01
C PRO A 456 -1.29 0.87 5.99
N TYR A 457 -0.69 1.96 5.47
CA TYR A 457 -0.05 2.98 6.30
C TYR A 457 -1.07 3.73 7.17
N LYS A 458 -2.19 4.16 6.56
CA LYS A 458 -3.32 4.77 7.29
C LYS A 458 -3.87 3.85 8.37
N ALA A 459 -4.06 2.57 8.07
CA ALA A 459 -4.58 1.60 9.02
C ALA A 459 -3.63 1.42 10.21
N GLY A 460 -2.32 1.28 9.97
CA GLY A 460 -1.31 1.18 11.04
C GLY A 460 -1.23 2.44 11.91
N LEU A 461 -1.25 3.63 11.29
CA LEU A 461 -1.28 4.91 12.01
C LEU A 461 -2.57 5.08 12.82
N ALA A 462 -3.71 4.64 12.30
CA ALA A 462 -4.98 4.68 13.01
C ALA A 462 -4.95 3.79 14.27
N LEU A 463 -4.35 2.61 14.18
CA LEU A 463 -4.12 1.75 15.36
C LEU A 463 -3.15 2.39 16.35
N LYS A 464 -2.07 3.04 15.87
CA LYS A 464 -1.13 3.77 16.72
C LYS A 464 -1.79 4.93 17.45
N MET A 465 -2.66 5.67 16.76
CA MET A 465 -3.46 6.73 17.36
C MET A 465 -4.40 6.22 18.44
N VAL A 466 -5.09 5.09 18.19
CA VAL A 466 -5.96 4.45 19.18
C VAL A 466 -5.16 4.02 20.41
N ASP A 467 -4.00 3.39 20.22
CA ASP A 467 -3.12 2.94 21.29
C ASP A 467 -2.63 4.12 22.15
N ASP A 468 -2.25 5.22 21.51
CA ASP A 468 -1.80 6.44 22.17
C ASP A 468 -2.94 7.18 22.90
N PHE A 469 -4.16 7.16 22.33
CA PHE A 469 -5.35 7.77 22.93
C PHE A 469 -5.83 7.02 24.18
N ILE A 470 -5.86 5.69 24.13
CA ILE A 470 -6.35 4.85 25.23
C ILE A 470 -5.24 4.62 26.26
N GLY A 471 -4.00 4.46 25.79
CA GLY A 471 -2.85 4.09 26.61
C GLY A 471 -2.78 2.59 26.95
N ASN A 472 -1.85 2.24 27.86
CA ASN A 472 -1.69 0.90 28.43
C ASN A 472 -1.43 -0.24 27.43
N GLN A 473 -0.90 0.06 26.24
CA GLN A 473 -0.65 -0.91 25.16
C GLN A 473 -1.93 -1.71 24.80
N THR A 474 -3.08 -1.06 24.80
CA THR A 474 -4.38 -1.71 24.62
C THR A 474 -4.50 -2.36 23.26
N VAL A 475 -3.98 -1.71 22.21
CA VAL A 475 -3.99 -2.27 20.85
C VAL A 475 -3.12 -3.52 20.78
N LEU A 476 -1.93 -3.52 21.41
CA LEU A 476 -1.07 -4.72 21.47
C LEU A 476 -1.76 -5.88 22.20
N LYS A 477 -2.43 -5.61 23.31
CA LYS A 477 -3.19 -6.64 24.05
C LYS A 477 -4.32 -7.21 23.20
N SER A 478 -5.06 -6.37 22.51
CA SER A 478 -6.14 -6.80 21.60
C SER A 478 -5.60 -7.59 20.40
N ILE A 479 -4.44 -7.22 19.84
CA ILE A 479 -3.77 -7.99 18.78
C ILE A 479 -3.39 -9.38 19.29
N TYR A 480 -2.81 -9.47 20.48
CA TYR A 480 -2.42 -10.74 21.09
C TYR A 480 -3.65 -11.64 21.35
N GLU A 481 -4.70 -11.09 21.94
CA GLU A 481 -5.96 -11.80 22.20
C GLU A 481 -6.60 -12.31 20.91
N PHE A 482 -6.75 -11.43 19.91
CA PHE A 482 -7.24 -11.82 18.58
C PHE A 482 -6.39 -12.94 17.99
N SER A 483 -5.08 -12.79 18.08
CA SER A 483 -4.14 -13.75 17.50
C SER A 483 -4.28 -15.14 18.12
N ILE A 484 -4.34 -15.26 19.43
CA ILE A 484 -4.46 -16.57 20.11
C ILE A 484 -5.80 -17.22 19.82
N LYS A 485 -6.89 -16.45 19.80
CA LYS A 485 -8.25 -17.00 19.69
C LYS A 485 -8.67 -17.35 18.26
N ASN A 486 -8.02 -16.80 17.23
CA ASN A 486 -8.51 -16.89 15.84
C ASN A 486 -7.55 -17.60 14.87
N LYS A 487 -6.40 -18.11 15.32
CA LYS A 487 -5.47 -18.85 14.43
C LYS A 487 -6.10 -20.16 13.97
N LEU A 488 -6.17 -20.35 12.65
CA LEU A 488 -6.72 -21.57 12.03
C LEU A 488 -8.13 -21.95 12.52
N ILE A 489 -8.89 -20.99 13.01
CA ILE A 489 -10.27 -21.19 13.51
C ILE A 489 -11.21 -20.39 12.60
N SER A 490 -12.22 -21.07 12.04
CA SER A 490 -13.28 -20.40 11.30
C SER A 490 -14.17 -19.61 12.27
N SER A 491 -13.95 -18.31 12.35
CA SER A 491 -14.71 -17.40 13.22
C SER A 491 -15.19 -16.21 12.40
N SER A 492 -16.38 -15.72 12.70
CA SER A 492 -16.88 -14.44 12.16
C SER A 492 -16.27 -13.23 12.90
N ARG A 493 -15.69 -13.44 14.10
CA ARG A 493 -15.11 -12.39 14.94
C ARG A 493 -13.83 -11.85 14.31
N THR A 494 -13.80 -10.55 14.07
CA THR A 494 -12.65 -9.85 13.48
C THR A 494 -11.79 -9.21 14.57
N PHE A 495 -10.59 -8.73 14.19
CA PHE A 495 -9.72 -7.97 15.11
C PHE A 495 -10.41 -6.72 15.66
N ILE A 496 -11.19 -6.02 14.82
CA ILE A 496 -11.92 -4.82 15.24
C ILE A 496 -12.97 -5.14 16.30
N ASP A 497 -13.63 -6.29 16.22
CA ASP A 497 -14.60 -6.71 17.24
C ASP A 497 -13.90 -6.89 18.60
N VAL A 498 -12.73 -7.54 18.60
CA VAL A 498 -11.89 -7.71 19.81
C VAL A 498 -11.47 -6.35 20.37
N LEU A 499 -11.03 -5.44 19.50
CA LEU A 499 -10.59 -4.10 19.91
C LEU A 499 -11.74 -3.28 20.54
N TYR A 500 -12.96 -3.36 19.99
CA TYR A 500 -14.12 -2.67 20.56
C TYR A 500 -14.54 -3.24 21.92
N GLU A 501 -14.61 -4.57 22.03
CA GLU A 501 -14.98 -5.25 23.28
C GLU A 501 -14.00 -4.94 24.41
N SER A 502 -12.70 -4.86 24.11
CA SER A 502 -11.65 -4.58 25.08
C SER A 502 -11.63 -3.13 25.59
N ASN A 503 -12.49 -2.22 25.07
CA ASN A 503 -12.37 -0.78 25.30
C ASN A 503 -13.65 -0.09 25.79
N ASP A 504 -14.66 -0.81 26.26
CA ASP A 504 -15.86 -0.30 26.91
C ASP A 504 -16.47 0.95 26.22
N GLY A 505 -16.51 0.96 24.89
CA GLY A 505 -17.10 2.04 24.11
C GLY A 505 -16.26 3.31 23.96
N LYS A 506 -15.06 3.40 24.53
CA LYS A 506 -14.19 4.60 24.41
C LYS A 506 -13.79 4.95 22.99
N ILE A 507 -13.86 4.01 22.06
CA ILE A 507 -13.45 4.17 20.65
C ILE A 507 -14.60 4.09 19.65
N THR A 508 -15.85 4.39 20.05
CA THR A 508 -17.03 4.35 19.16
C THR A 508 -16.85 5.21 17.91
N TRP A 509 -16.14 6.33 18.02
CA TRP A 509 -15.79 7.24 16.92
C TRP A 509 -14.93 6.55 15.84
N PHE A 510 -14.15 5.54 16.21
CA PHE A 510 -13.18 4.89 15.32
C PHE A 510 -13.86 4.18 14.15
N LYS A 511 -15.04 3.57 14.36
CA LYS A 511 -15.82 2.93 13.28
C LYS A 511 -16.19 3.93 12.18
N ASN A 512 -16.55 5.15 12.54
CA ASN A 512 -16.87 6.21 11.58
C ASN A 512 -15.59 6.72 10.90
N TYR A 513 -14.48 6.83 11.64
CA TYR A 513 -13.19 7.22 11.08
C TYR A 513 -12.70 6.24 9.99
N LEU A 514 -12.86 4.93 10.19
CA LEU A 514 -12.46 3.93 9.20
C LEU A 514 -13.20 4.09 7.85
N LYS A 515 -14.44 4.54 7.87
CA LYS A 515 -15.30 4.77 6.69
C LYS A 515 -15.09 6.13 6.04
N TYR A 516 -14.39 7.03 6.73
CA TYR A 516 -14.22 8.41 6.25
C TYR A 516 -13.14 8.51 5.18
N ASN A 517 -13.46 9.15 4.08
CA ASN A 517 -12.56 9.27 2.93
C ASN A 517 -12.07 10.71 2.66
N ASN A 518 -12.50 11.69 3.46
CA ASN A 518 -12.04 13.06 3.34
C ASN A 518 -10.91 13.33 4.34
N SER A 519 -10.06 14.30 4.05
CA SER A 519 -9.09 14.76 5.02
C SER A 519 -9.79 15.46 6.18
N ILE A 520 -9.33 15.19 7.38
CA ILE A 520 -9.71 15.95 8.56
C ILE A 520 -8.98 17.32 8.49
N ASP A 521 -9.55 18.38 9.00
CA ASP A 521 -8.91 19.67 9.09
C ASP A 521 -9.27 20.33 10.41
N PHE A 522 -8.28 20.63 11.22
CA PHE A 522 -8.41 21.35 12.46
C PHE A 522 -7.76 22.72 12.33
N SER A 523 -8.28 23.68 13.09
CA SER A 523 -7.62 24.98 13.22
C SER A 523 -7.71 25.49 14.64
N ILE A 524 -6.71 26.25 15.06
CA ILE A 524 -6.70 26.88 16.40
C ILE A 524 -6.51 28.38 16.29
N LYS A 525 -7.33 29.14 17.03
CA LYS A 525 -7.24 30.59 17.10
C LYS A 525 -7.41 31.06 18.54
N LYS A 526 -6.56 31.99 18.97
CA LYS A 526 -6.74 32.70 20.22
C LYS A 526 -7.97 33.62 20.11
N ILE A 527 -8.88 33.52 21.06
CA ILE A 527 -10.10 34.37 21.10
C ILE A 527 -9.93 35.51 22.08
N GLU A 528 -9.50 35.19 23.32
CA GLU A 528 -9.56 36.11 24.44
C GLU A 528 -8.35 35.91 25.37
N THR A 529 -8.03 36.95 26.11
CA THR A 529 -7.08 36.91 27.23
C THR A 529 -7.65 37.73 28.38
N ILE A 530 -7.84 37.09 29.51
CA ILE A 530 -8.21 37.72 30.77
C ILE A 530 -7.10 37.43 31.76
N GLU A 531 -6.30 38.45 32.12
CA GLU A 531 -5.09 38.32 32.94
C GLU A 531 -4.13 37.27 32.39
N ASN A 532 -3.88 36.16 33.12
CA ASN A 532 -3.04 35.03 32.68
C ASN A 532 -3.83 33.89 32.05
N ASN A 533 -5.16 34.01 31.96
CA ASN A 533 -6.01 32.98 31.36
C ASN A 533 -6.23 33.30 29.87
N HIS A 534 -5.72 32.41 29.00
CA HIS A 534 -5.83 32.54 27.56
C HIS A 534 -6.87 31.54 27.04
N LYS A 535 -7.85 32.04 26.27
CA LYS A 535 -8.92 31.25 25.68
C LYS A 535 -8.67 31.02 24.21
N PHE A 536 -8.69 29.76 23.79
CA PHE A 536 -8.45 29.35 22.41
C PHE A 536 -9.66 28.59 21.88
N LEU A 537 -10.08 28.94 20.68
CA LEU A 537 -11.07 28.22 19.89
C LEU A 537 -10.35 27.21 18.98
N ILE A 538 -10.70 25.95 19.12
CA ILE A 538 -10.31 24.87 18.20
C ILE A 538 -11.52 24.53 17.35
N LYS A 539 -11.38 24.65 16.04
CA LYS A 539 -12.40 24.28 15.06
C LYS A 539 -12.08 22.93 14.45
N ASN A 540 -13.09 22.09 14.34
CA ASN A 540 -13.07 20.88 13.56
C ASN A 540 -13.87 21.16 12.27
N ASN A 541 -13.15 21.38 11.16
CA ASN A 541 -13.75 21.66 9.86
C ASN A 541 -14.19 20.37 9.12
N SER A 542 -14.10 19.21 9.81
CA SER A 542 -14.54 17.92 9.25
C SER A 542 -15.93 17.53 9.75
N LEU A 543 -16.55 16.55 9.08
CA LEU A 543 -17.84 16.00 9.48
C LEU A 543 -17.73 14.95 10.60
N LEU A 544 -16.51 14.55 10.96
CA LEU A 544 -16.25 13.52 11.97
C LEU A 544 -16.04 14.09 13.36
N SER A 545 -16.64 13.44 14.34
CA SER A 545 -16.34 13.64 15.74
C SER A 545 -15.20 12.69 16.12
N VAL A 546 -14.00 13.24 16.37
CA VAL A 546 -12.79 12.47 16.70
C VAL A 546 -12.04 13.12 17.85
N PRO A 547 -11.28 12.36 18.66
CA PRO A 547 -10.42 12.93 19.67
C PRO A 547 -9.24 13.67 19.05
N LEU A 548 -8.74 14.69 19.75
CA LEU A 548 -7.62 15.51 19.25
C LEU A 548 -6.52 15.62 20.31
N LYS A 549 -5.31 15.24 19.93
CA LYS A 549 -4.12 15.45 20.75
C LYS A 549 -3.63 16.88 20.62
N ILE A 550 -3.28 17.51 21.75
CA ILE A 550 -2.69 18.84 21.80
C ILE A 550 -1.40 18.83 22.62
N THR A 551 -0.44 19.66 22.23
CA THR A 551 0.78 19.93 23.00
C THR A 551 0.84 21.40 23.37
N LEU A 552 1.00 21.66 24.64
CA LEU A 552 1.25 22.97 25.20
C LEU A 552 2.74 23.10 25.48
N LYS A 553 3.39 24.17 24.99
CA LYS A 553 4.79 24.49 25.28
C LYS A 553 4.88 25.83 25.96
N ASP A 554 5.48 25.88 27.16
CA ASP A 554 5.77 27.12 27.85
C ASP A 554 6.99 27.87 27.26
N ASP A 555 7.29 29.06 27.77
CA ASP A 555 8.42 29.86 27.32
C ASP A 555 9.79 29.21 27.69
N ASN A 556 9.81 28.30 28.66
CA ASN A 556 10.98 27.51 29.07
C ASN A 556 11.15 26.20 28.25
N ASN A 557 10.32 25.99 27.21
CA ASN A 557 10.26 24.78 26.38
C ASN A 557 9.79 23.51 27.11
N ASN A 558 9.26 23.61 28.33
CA ASN A 558 8.55 22.47 28.91
C ASN A 558 7.32 22.18 28.08
N SER A 559 7.02 20.91 27.86
CA SER A 559 5.88 20.49 27.05
C SER A 559 4.95 19.57 27.83
N GLU A 560 3.69 19.93 27.85
CA GLU A 560 2.58 19.09 28.32
C GLU A 560 1.76 18.64 27.13
N THR A 561 1.42 17.37 27.09
CA THR A 561 0.58 16.79 26.04
C THR A 561 -0.68 16.19 26.64
N ARG A 562 -1.84 16.52 26.09
CA ARG A 562 -3.12 15.98 26.53
C ARG A 562 -4.05 15.69 25.35
N TRP A 563 -5.02 14.81 25.57
CA TRP A 563 -6.10 14.53 24.65
C TRP A 563 -7.34 15.34 24.98
N ILE A 564 -7.97 15.90 23.95
CA ILE A 564 -9.33 16.42 23.98
C ILE A 564 -10.23 15.28 23.50
N ASN A 565 -11.29 15.00 24.24
CA ASN A 565 -12.28 14.01 23.84
C ASN A 565 -12.91 14.37 22.49
N GLN A 566 -13.57 13.40 21.87
CA GLN A 566 -14.23 13.58 20.58
C GLN A 566 -15.18 14.78 20.55
N PHE A 567 -15.07 15.61 19.53
CA PHE A 567 -15.94 16.75 19.28
C PHE A 567 -16.19 16.93 17.78
N LYS A 568 -17.36 17.44 17.41
CA LYS A 568 -17.80 17.54 16.01
C LYS A 568 -17.54 18.92 15.39
N ASN A 569 -17.83 19.98 16.13
CA ASN A 569 -17.76 21.35 15.63
C ASN A 569 -16.57 22.08 16.27
N ASP A 570 -16.87 23.02 17.15
CA ASP A 570 -15.88 23.84 17.80
C ASP A 570 -15.74 23.43 19.27
N THR A 571 -14.56 23.54 19.82
CA THR A 571 -14.31 23.39 21.26
C THR A 571 -13.43 24.53 21.77
N ILE A 572 -13.58 24.87 23.04
CA ILE A 572 -12.80 25.94 23.67
C ILE A 572 -11.89 25.30 24.71
N ILE A 573 -10.63 25.72 24.71
CA ILE A 573 -9.66 25.35 25.74
C ILE A 573 -9.18 26.58 26.49
N HIS A 574 -8.95 26.41 27.78
CA HIS A 574 -8.40 27.43 28.68
C HIS A 574 -6.97 27.03 29.04
N VAL A 575 -6.04 27.99 28.98
CA VAL A 575 -4.65 27.82 29.31
C VAL A 575 -4.18 28.97 30.18
N ASN A 576 -3.73 28.68 31.39
CA ASN A 576 -3.42 29.66 32.42
C ASN A 576 -1.98 30.21 32.36
N THR A 577 -1.21 29.81 31.39
CA THR A 577 0.19 30.25 31.24
C THR A 577 0.45 30.70 29.80
N LYS A 578 1.50 31.55 29.65
CA LYS A 578 1.98 31.89 28.30
C LYS A 578 2.49 30.63 27.62
N SER A 579 1.75 30.15 26.64
CA SER A 579 2.04 28.88 25.96
C SER A 579 1.87 28.99 24.45
N LYS A 580 2.70 28.22 23.76
CA LYS A 580 2.55 27.88 22.35
C LYS A 580 1.75 26.59 22.28
N ILE A 581 0.68 26.58 21.49
CA ILE A 581 -0.23 25.44 21.36
C ILE A 581 -0.08 24.84 19.98
N ILE A 582 0.12 23.54 19.93
CA ILE A 582 0.17 22.74 18.70
C ILE A 582 -0.93 21.69 18.79
N ILE A 583 -1.85 21.70 17.85
CA ILE A 583 -2.87 20.67 17.70
C ILE A 583 -2.44 19.62 16.68
N ASN A 584 -2.84 18.35 16.87
CA ASN A 584 -2.43 17.20 16.08
C ASN A 584 -0.89 17.13 15.90
N PRO A 585 -0.09 17.21 17.00
CA PRO A 585 1.37 17.32 16.93
C PRO A 585 2.04 16.14 16.23
N ASP A 586 1.49 14.93 16.43
CA ASP A 586 2.00 13.68 15.85
C ASP A 586 1.51 13.48 14.41
N LYS A 587 0.60 14.34 13.93
CA LYS A 587 0.01 14.28 12.58
C LYS A 587 -0.64 12.93 12.29
N TYR A 588 -1.32 12.34 13.26
CA TYR A 588 -2.11 11.13 13.08
C TYR A 588 -3.21 11.30 12.04
N PHE A 589 -3.82 12.49 12.03
CA PHE A 589 -4.77 12.87 10.98
C PHE A 589 -4.03 13.58 9.85
N SER A 590 -4.31 13.17 8.63
CA SER A 590 -3.89 13.89 7.43
C SER A 590 -4.80 15.10 7.21
N GLU A 591 -4.23 16.30 7.20
CA GLU A 591 -4.94 17.56 7.07
C GLU A 591 -4.59 18.28 5.77
N TYR A 592 -5.52 19.07 5.25
CA TYR A 592 -5.27 19.95 4.10
C TYR A 592 -4.32 21.09 4.44
N ASN A 593 -4.39 21.58 5.67
CA ASN A 593 -3.64 22.74 6.11
C ASN A 593 -3.11 22.58 7.52
N PHE A 594 -1.86 22.17 7.66
CA PHE A 594 -1.19 22.12 8.96
C PHE A 594 -0.72 23.48 9.48
N SER A 595 -0.74 24.54 8.67
CA SER A 595 -0.23 25.86 9.08
C SER A 595 -1.14 26.57 10.09
N ASN A 596 -2.42 26.16 10.17
CA ASN A 596 -3.43 26.64 11.11
C ASN A 596 -3.49 25.82 12.42
N ASN A 597 -2.64 24.80 12.58
CA ASN A 597 -2.54 23.93 13.76
C ASN A 597 -1.66 24.50 14.88
N TYR A 598 -1.26 25.74 14.74
CA TYR A 598 -0.42 26.42 15.70
C TYR A 598 -1.01 27.74 16.14
N SER A 599 -0.99 28.00 17.44
CA SER A 599 -1.33 29.29 18.00
C SER A 599 -0.39 29.63 19.17
N SER A 600 -0.29 30.90 19.53
CA SER A 600 0.51 31.35 20.66
C SER A 600 -0.27 32.39 21.50
N SER A 601 -0.06 32.36 22.79
CA SER A 601 -0.55 33.42 23.68
C SER A 601 0.04 34.80 23.34
N ASN A 602 1.27 34.82 22.81
CA ASN A 602 1.94 36.03 22.33
C ASN A 602 1.65 36.30 20.85
N LYS A 603 1.40 37.57 20.48
CA LYS A 603 1.20 38.01 19.07
C LYS A 603 2.52 38.06 18.28
N THR A 604 3.33 37.01 18.32
CA THR A 604 4.56 36.97 17.53
C THR A 604 4.26 36.58 16.08
N LYS A 605 4.61 37.45 15.13
CA LYS A 605 4.54 37.12 13.69
C LYS A 605 5.55 36.00 13.38
N LYS A 606 5.13 35.00 12.59
CA LYS A 606 6.05 33.96 12.08
C LYS A 606 7.19 34.63 11.32
N LYS A 607 8.44 34.28 11.65
CA LYS A 607 9.62 34.80 10.93
C LYS A 607 9.66 34.18 9.51
N THR A 608 10.01 35.00 8.52
CA THR A 608 10.25 34.51 7.17
C THR A 608 11.64 33.92 7.09
N LYS A 609 11.74 32.69 6.55
CA LYS A 609 13.00 31.97 6.37
C LYS A 609 13.18 31.63 4.90
N PHE A 610 14.27 32.07 4.30
CA PHE A 610 14.68 31.67 2.97
C PHE A 610 15.38 30.31 3.03
N VAL A 611 14.96 29.37 2.19
CA VAL A 611 15.41 27.98 2.20
C VAL A 611 15.84 27.58 0.78
N LEU A 612 17.13 27.29 0.60
CA LEU A 612 17.67 26.82 -0.68
C LEU A 612 17.06 25.46 -1.01
N PHE A 613 16.56 25.26 -2.24
CA PHE A 613 15.77 24.13 -2.70
C PHE A 613 14.44 23.95 -1.95
N ARG A 614 13.69 22.90 -2.28
CA ARG A 614 12.41 22.59 -1.63
C ARG A 614 12.62 21.81 -0.34
N ASP A 615 11.69 21.96 0.60
CA ASP A 615 11.69 21.27 1.88
C ASP A 615 10.25 20.97 2.33
N PHE A 616 10.10 20.24 3.41
CA PHE A 616 8.81 20.08 4.07
C PHE A 616 8.44 21.32 4.87
N GLU A 617 7.15 21.47 5.13
CA GLU A 617 6.62 22.63 5.85
C GLU A 617 7.05 22.64 7.32
N ASN A 618 7.52 23.80 7.77
CA ASN A 618 7.73 24.12 9.17
C ASN A 618 6.66 25.08 9.65
N ASN A 619 5.81 24.65 10.57
CA ASN A 619 4.68 25.45 11.06
C ASN A 619 5.11 26.68 11.87
N LEU A 620 6.37 26.76 12.32
CA LEU A 620 6.90 27.86 13.14
C LEU A 620 7.41 29.05 12.31
N ASN A 621 7.64 28.85 11.00
CA ASN A 621 8.20 29.85 10.10
C ASN A 621 7.38 29.97 8.80
N ASN A 622 7.42 31.16 8.19
CA ASN A 622 7.01 31.31 6.80
C ASN A 622 8.23 30.97 5.91
N GLN A 623 8.16 29.89 5.16
CA GLN A 623 9.28 29.45 4.31
C GLN A 623 9.09 29.96 2.89
N VAL A 624 10.14 30.57 2.36
CA VAL A 624 10.29 30.93 0.95
C VAL A 624 11.42 30.07 0.40
N TYR A 625 11.08 29.17 -0.50
CA TYR A 625 12.08 28.32 -1.16
C TYR A 625 12.69 29.06 -2.34
N TYR A 626 14.02 28.97 -2.52
CA TYR A 626 14.71 29.56 -3.64
C TYR A 626 15.65 28.57 -4.30
N ILE A 627 15.75 28.69 -5.63
CA ILE A 627 16.61 27.84 -6.48
C ILE A 627 17.27 28.77 -7.48
N PRO A 628 18.63 28.82 -7.57
CA PRO A 628 19.31 29.52 -8.65
C PRO A 628 18.89 28.93 -10.01
N THR A 629 18.63 29.78 -10.97
CA THR A 629 18.26 29.40 -12.34
C THR A 629 19.22 30.02 -13.35
N PHE A 630 19.41 29.34 -14.46
CA PHE A 630 20.22 29.81 -15.57
C PHE A 630 19.48 29.44 -16.85
N ASP A 631 19.01 30.46 -17.56
CA ASP A 631 18.34 30.32 -18.84
C ASP A 631 19.15 30.98 -19.94
N TYR A 632 18.86 30.67 -21.19
CA TYR A 632 19.51 31.28 -22.36
C TYR A 632 18.55 31.41 -23.52
N ASN A 633 18.52 32.56 -24.17
CA ASN A 633 17.94 32.74 -25.48
C ASN A 633 18.81 33.67 -26.33
N LEU A 634 18.53 33.75 -27.63
CA LEU A 634 19.35 34.53 -28.57
C LEU A 634 19.34 36.05 -28.33
N TYR A 635 18.25 36.58 -27.81
CA TYR A 635 18.05 38.01 -27.61
C TYR A 635 18.51 38.50 -26.26
N ASP A 636 18.31 37.69 -25.23
CA ASP A 636 18.66 38.01 -23.83
C ASP A 636 20.06 37.53 -23.45
N GLY A 637 20.65 36.61 -24.23
CA GLY A 637 21.90 35.97 -23.88
C GLY A 637 21.75 35.03 -22.68
N LEU A 638 22.73 34.96 -21.82
CA LEU A 638 22.66 34.20 -20.55
C LEU A 638 21.79 34.99 -19.56
N MET A 639 20.85 34.30 -18.93
CA MET A 639 19.94 34.86 -17.92
C MET A 639 20.10 34.19 -16.57
N PRO A 640 21.10 34.61 -15.74
CA PRO A 640 21.14 34.18 -14.36
C PRO A 640 19.92 34.71 -13.60
N GLY A 641 19.33 33.87 -12.77
CA GLY A 641 18.13 34.22 -12.05
C GLY A 641 17.95 33.41 -10.75
N VAL A 642 16.84 33.64 -10.08
CA VAL A 642 16.44 32.92 -8.88
C VAL A 642 14.94 32.60 -8.92
N SER A 643 14.59 31.36 -8.76
CA SER A 643 13.18 30.93 -8.65
C SER A 643 12.77 30.90 -7.18
N PHE A 644 11.85 31.77 -6.77
CA PHE A 644 11.23 31.77 -5.45
C PHE A 644 9.87 31.07 -5.47
N SER A 645 9.59 30.22 -4.49
CA SER A 645 8.31 29.53 -4.38
C SER A 645 7.95 29.15 -2.94
N ASN A 646 6.67 28.79 -2.73
CA ASN A 646 6.20 28.21 -1.47
C ASN A 646 5.81 26.73 -1.63
N SER A 647 6.19 26.08 -2.72
CA SER A 647 5.79 24.70 -3.02
C SER A 647 6.51 23.68 -2.15
N THR A 648 5.75 22.81 -1.47
CA THR A 648 6.22 21.71 -0.63
C THR A 648 5.79 20.36 -1.22
N PRO A 649 6.36 19.21 -0.77
CA PRO A 649 5.89 17.88 -1.16
C PRO A 649 4.41 17.64 -0.82
N ILE A 650 3.93 18.17 0.31
CA ILE A 650 2.50 18.23 0.67
C ILE A 650 1.88 19.39 -0.10
N LYS A 651 0.85 19.13 -0.90
CA LYS A 651 0.26 20.13 -1.76
C LYS A 651 -0.49 21.20 -0.96
N ARG A 652 -0.26 22.47 -1.30
CA ARG A 652 -0.97 23.63 -0.76
C ARG A 652 -2.06 24.10 -1.71
N SER A 653 -3.13 24.65 -1.17
CA SER A 653 -4.21 25.26 -1.99
C SER A 653 -3.68 26.47 -2.76
N PHE A 654 -2.92 27.35 -2.12
CA PHE A 654 -2.28 28.49 -2.78
C PHE A 654 -0.79 28.26 -2.97
N THR A 655 -0.33 28.38 -4.20
CA THR A 655 1.10 28.32 -4.53
C THR A 655 1.47 29.51 -5.44
N TYR A 656 2.70 29.99 -5.23
CA TYR A 656 3.31 30.98 -6.10
C TYR A 656 4.67 30.52 -6.58
N LYS A 657 5.08 31.02 -7.73
CA LYS A 657 6.42 30.91 -8.29
C LYS A 657 6.79 32.26 -8.90
N PHE A 658 7.86 32.88 -8.44
CA PHE A 658 8.39 34.14 -8.93
C PHE A 658 9.83 33.92 -9.36
N GLU A 659 10.16 34.23 -10.61
CA GLU A 659 11.44 33.92 -11.25
C GLU A 659 12.02 35.18 -11.88
N PRO A 660 12.64 36.08 -11.10
CA PRO A 660 13.43 37.18 -11.65
C PRO A 660 14.73 36.63 -12.25
N SER A 661 15.10 37.16 -13.39
CA SER A 661 16.35 36.89 -14.11
C SER A 661 16.94 38.19 -14.69
N TYR A 662 18.21 38.17 -15.02
CA TYR A 662 18.91 39.30 -15.60
C TYR A 662 19.41 38.92 -17.00
N SER A 663 19.01 39.67 -18.01
CA SER A 663 19.49 39.53 -19.39
C SER A 663 20.89 40.08 -19.48
N THR A 664 21.87 39.23 -19.81
CA THR A 664 23.29 39.69 -19.95
C THR A 664 23.55 40.43 -21.27
N LYS A 665 22.67 40.27 -22.25
CA LYS A 665 22.81 40.93 -23.54
C LYS A 665 22.11 42.30 -23.57
N GLN A 666 20.90 42.37 -22.98
CA GLN A 666 20.12 43.60 -22.95
C GLN A 666 20.34 44.44 -21.69
N ASN A 667 21.05 43.94 -20.69
CA ASN A 667 21.31 44.58 -19.41
C ASN A 667 20.05 44.96 -18.62
N GLU A 668 18.98 44.15 -18.72
CA GLU A 668 17.69 44.40 -18.09
C GLU A 668 17.19 43.24 -17.24
N PHE A 669 16.29 43.56 -16.28
CA PHE A 669 15.61 42.56 -15.49
C PHE A 669 14.39 42.00 -16.20
N LEU A 670 14.32 40.70 -16.27
CA LEU A 670 13.24 39.92 -16.87
C LEU A 670 12.65 38.96 -15.84
N GLY A 671 11.70 38.18 -16.25
CA GLY A 671 11.25 37.05 -15.47
C GLY A 671 9.78 36.72 -15.60
N SER A 672 9.34 35.89 -14.66
CA SER A 672 7.94 35.42 -14.62
C SER A 672 7.37 35.38 -13.23
N ILE A 673 6.06 35.52 -13.13
CA ILE A 673 5.27 35.26 -11.94
C ILE A 673 4.12 34.32 -12.28
N ASN A 674 3.93 33.28 -11.44
CA ASN A 674 2.85 32.33 -11.57
C ASN A 674 2.19 32.16 -10.23
N LEU A 675 0.89 32.45 -10.14
CA LEU A 675 0.05 32.25 -8.98
C LEU A 675 -0.95 31.14 -9.29
N LYS A 676 -1.17 30.25 -8.36
CA LYS A 676 -2.15 29.18 -8.50
C LYS A 676 -2.90 28.98 -7.19
N TYR A 677 -4.23 28.96 -7.30
CA TYR A 677 -5.12 28.53 -6.23
C TYR A 677 -5.88 27.28 -6.69
N THR A 678 -5.85 26.22 -5.90
CA THR A 678 -6.59 24.97 -6.15
C THR A 678 -7.64 24.79 -5.08
N ASP A 679 -8.89 24.74 -5.48
CA ASP A 679 -10.01 24.36 -4.65
C ASP A 679 -10.43 22.93 -4.97
N TYR A 680 -10.32 22.01 -3.98
CA TYR A 680 -10.77 20.64 -4.13
C TYR A 680 -12.20 20.50 -3.65
N ASN A 681 -13.04 19.92 -4.51
CA ASN A 681 -14.40 19.60 -4.09
C ASN A 681 -14.39 18.45 -3.09
N THR A 682 -14.80 18.74 -1.86
CA THR A 682 -14.90 17.75 -0.79
C THR A 682 -16.13 16.85 -0.92
N ASN A 683 -17.14 17.25 -1.72
CA ASN A 683 -18.29 16.41 -2.02
C ASN A 683 -17.92 15.28 -2.98
N LYS A 684 -17.73 14.08 -2.43
CA LYS A 684 -17.37 12.88 -3.22
C LYS A 684 -18.47 12.39 -4.17
N ASN A 685 -19.70 12.86 -4.02
CA ASN A 685 -20.78 12.55 -4.95
C ASN A 685 -20.76 13.41 -6.20
N SER A 686 -20.01 14.50 -6.20
CA SER A 686 -19.82 15.36 -7.36
C SER A 686 -18.75 14.78 -8.30
N ARG A 687 -18.98 14.89 -9.60
CA ARG A 687 -17.94 14.61 -10.61
C ARG A 687 -16.87 15.70 -10.67
N LEU A 688 -17.21 16.95 -10.31
CA LEU A 688 -16.23 18.02 -10.22
C LEU A 688 -15.21 17.67 -9.14
N TYR A 689 -13.96 17.49 -9.54
CA TYR A 689 -12.87 17.12 -8.65
C TYR A 689 -12.18 18.33 -8.05
N SER A 690 -11.86 19.33 -8.90
CA SER A 690 -11.20 20.55 -8.45
C SER A 690 -11.43 21.69 -9.42
N VAL A 691 -11.37 22.91 -8.87
CA VAL A 691 -11.27 24.15 -9.62
C VAL A 691 -9.88 24.71 -9.37
N ASN A 692 -9.15 25.02 -10.45
CA ASN A 692 -7.83 25.61 -10.37
C ASN A 692 -7.86 26.98 -11.01
N TYR A 693 -7.47 28.00 -10.26
CA TYR A 693 -7.31 29.38 -10.74
C TYR A 693 -5.82 29.64 -10.94
N PHE A 694 -5.45 30.13 -12.11
CA PHE A 694 -4.08 30.48 -12.44
C PHE A 694 -4.01 31.94 -12.87
N LEU A 695 -2.93 32.59 -12.46
CA LEU A 695 -2.55 33.89 -12.96
C LEU A 695 -1.06 33.84 -13.29
N GLY A 696 -0.72 34.07 -14.55
CA GLY A 696 0.66 34.09 -14.99
C GLY A 696 0.97 35.39 -15.70
N ALA A 697 2.19 35.88 -15.55
CA ALA A 697 2.76 36.98 -16.31
C ALA A 697 4.25 36.69 -16.54
N SER A 698 4.76 37.11 -17.72
CA SER A 698 6.19 36.97 -18.02
C SER A 698 6.64 38.07 -18.96
N THR A 699 7.94 38.42 -18.87
CA THR A 699 8.63 39.33 -19.74
C THR A 699 9.94 38.73 -20.23
N PHE A 700 10.27 38.88 -21.51
CA PHE A 700 11.54 38.51 -22.13
C PHE A 700 11.65 39.27 -23.49
N HIS A 701 12.83 39.30 -24.10
CA HIS A 701 13.01 39.94 -25.40
C HIS A 701 12.74 38.95 -26.53
N TYR A 702 12.08 39.42 -27.59
CA TYR A 702 11.81 38.67 -28.82
C TYR A 702 12.66 39.18 -30.00
N LYS A 703 13.29 40.36 -29.82
CA LYS A 703 14.23 41.02 -30.74
C LYS A 703 15.17 41.86 -29.87
N ASP A 704 16.30 42.31 -30.42
CA ASP A 704 17.20 43.23 -29.72
C ASP A 704 16.44 44.49 -29.31
N ASP A 705 16.54 44.92 -28.08
CA ASP A 705 15.88 46.07 -27.44
C ASP A 705 14.33 46.10 -27.52
N LEU A 706 13.68 44.95 -27.79
CA LEU A 706 12.23 44.87 -27.86
C LEU A 706 11.67 43.78 -26.97
N SER A 707 10.90 44.17 -25.98
CA SER A 707 10.34 43.24 -24.98
C SER A 707 9.04 42.58 -25.45
N TYR A 708 8.81 41.39 -24.95
CA TYR A 708 7.62 40.57 -25.13
C TYR A 708 6.99 40.28 -23.75
N ASN A 709 5.85 40.87 -23.50
CA ASN A 709 5.14 40.78 -22.24
C ASN A 709 3.90 39.92 -22.40
N THR A 710 3.68 38.96 -21.50
CA THR A 710 2.48 38.13 -21.50
C THR A 710 1.75 38.23 -20.19
N PHE A 711 0.43 38.17 -20.23
CA PHE A 711 -0.46 38.04 -19.10
C PHE A 711 -1.53 37.01 -19.41
N PHE A 712 -1.68 35.99 -18.55
CA PHE A 712 -2.56 34.86 -18.83
C PHE A 712 -3.30 34.32 -17.60
N PRO A 713 -4.43 34.93 -17.23
CA PRO A 713 -5.36 34.35 -16.29
C PRO A 713 -6.04 33.12 -16.88
N SER A 714 -6.28 32.09 -16.06
CA SER A 714 -7.00 30.91 -16.50
C SER A 714 -7.74 30.20 -15.34
N VAL A 715 -8.86 29.55 -15.73
CA VAL A 715 -9.63 28.69 -14.84
C VAL A 715 -9.69 27.30 -15.45
N VAL A 716 -9.39 26.27 -14.64
CA VAL A 716 -9.40 24.88 -15.05
C VAL A 716 -10.30 24.08 -14.13
N LEU A 717 -11.36 23.51 -14.69
CA LEU A 717 -12.28 22.60 -14.04
C LEU A 717 -11.84 21.17 -14.36
N ALA A 718 -11.53 20.39 -13.33
CA ALA A 718 -11.18 18.98 -13.48
C ALA A 718 -12.30 18.10 -12.95
N PHE A 719 -12.71 17.11 -13.75
CA PHE A 719 -13.76 16.16 -13.42
C PHE A 719 -13.20 14.73 -13.40
N ARG A 720 -13.75 13.92 -12.53
CA ARG A 720 -13.46 12.49 -12.42
C ARG A 720 -14.71 11.71 -12.09
N ASP A 721 -14.70 10.39 -12.30
CA ASP A 721 -15.76 9.52 -11.81
C ASP A 721 -15.67 9.36 -10.28
N LYS A 722 -16.79 8.93 -9.67
CA LYS A 722 -16.87 8.65 -8.23
C LYS A 722 -15.93 7.51 -7.82
N ASP A 723 -15.85 6.48 -8.65
CA ASP A 723 -14.86 5.43 -8.49
C ASP A 723 -13.47 5.95 -8.88
N LEU A 724 -12.56 6.03 -7.90
CA LEU A 724 -11.20 6.49 -8.13
C LEU A 724 -10.38 5.54 -9.02
N ARG A 725 -10.80 4.29 -9.19
CA ARG A 725 -10.20 3.35 -10.12
C ARG A 725 -10.55 3.63 -11.57
N SER A 726 -11.64 4.34 -11.83
CA SER A 726 -11.98 4.74 -13.20
C SER A 726 -10.86 5.56 -13.81
N ASN A 727 -10.49 5.25 -15.05
CA ASN A 727 -9.51 5.98 -15.84
C ASN A 727 -10.13 7.18 -16.59
N SER A 728 -11.45 7.38 -16.45
CA SER A 728 -12.15 8.50 -17.05
C SER A 728 -11.78 9.83 -16.38
N ARG A 729 -11.34 10.79 -17.18
CA ARG A 729 -10.98 12.14 -16.74
C ARG A 729 -11.48 13.15 -17.76
N GLN A 730 -12.00 14.28 -17.27
CA GLN A 730 -12.39 15.39 -18.11
C GLN A 730 -11.80 16.67 -17.56
N ILE A 731 -11.36 17.54 -18.43
CA ILE A 731 -10.79 18.86 -18.10
C ILE A 731 -11.45 19.88 -19.00
N LEU A 732 -12.00 20.93 -18.41
CA LEU A 732 -12.46 22.12 -19.09
C LEU A 732 -11.57 23.28 -18.66
N SER A 733 -10.95 23.96 -19.59
CA SER A 733 -10.05 25.09 -19.35
C SER A 733 -10.49 26.28 -20.12
N MET A 734 -10.56 27.44 -19.47
CA MET A 734 -10.70 28.74 -20.08
C MET A 734 -9.48 29.57 -19.73
N ARG A 735 -8.80 30.09 -20.70
CA ARG A 735 -7.59 30.91 -20.58
C ARG A 735 -7.68 32.13 -21.46
N TYR A 736 -7.46 33.29 -20.86
CA TYR A 736 -7.23 34.53 -21.59
C TYR A 736 -5.72 34.76 -21.68
N ILE A 737 -5.23 35.12 -22.85
CA ILE A 737 -3.83 35.43 -23.09
C ILE A 737 -3.75 36.79 -23.69
N SER A 738 -3.04 37.70 -23.05
CA SER A 738 -2.74 39.01 -23.59
C SER A 738 -1.24 39.08 -23.85
N VAL A 739 -0.92 39.50 -25.07
CA VAL A 739 0.46 39.66 -25.54
C VAL A 739 0.70 41.10 -25.91
N PHE A 740 1.67 41.70 -25.23
CA PHE A 740 2.15 43.06 -25.50
C PHE A 740 3.59 42.98 -25.97
N ARG A 741 3.82 43.53 -27.16
CA ARG A 741 5.16 43.63 -27.75
C ARG A 741 5.55 45.09 -27.86
N GLU A 742 6.78 45.40 -27.52
CA GLU A 742 7.35 46.69 -27.80
C GLU A 742 7.60 46.78 -29.30
N GLU A 743 7.30 47.97 -29.90
CA GLU A 743 7.43 48.22 -31.30
C GLU A 743 8.39 49.37 -31.49
N ASN A 744 9.23 49.29 -32.51
CA ASN A 744 9.98 50.43 -33.01
C ASN A 744 9.54 50.77 -34.47
N SER A 745 9.95 51.89 -34.99
CA SER A 745 9.55 52.36 -36.32
C SER A 745 9.80 51.38 -37.48
N ASN A 746 10.57 50.32 -37.23
CA ASN A 746 10.93 49.28 -38.20
C ASN A 746 10.30 47.91 -37.89
N SER A 747 9.37 47.78 -36.92
CA SER A 747 8.85 46.50 -36.42
C SER A 747 7.32 46.33 -36.62
N ILE A 748 6.75 46.76 -37.72
CA ILE A 748 5.30 46.73 -38.01
C ILE A 748 4.74 45.28 -38.14
N GLU A 749 5.59 44.23 -38.11
CA GLU A 749 5.18 42.88 -38.49
C GLU A 749 4.48 42.07 -37.39
N TYR A 750 4.46 42.46 -36.11
CA TYR A 750 3.95 41.64 -35.02
C TYR A 750 3.05 42.44 -34.06
N PRO A 751 1.75 42.57 -34.35
CA PRO A 751 0.84 43.35 -33.53
C PRO A 751 0.61 42.72 -32.16
N ASN A 752 0.24 43.54 -31.16
CA ASN A 752 -0.31 43.09 -29.89
C ASN A 752 -1.62 42.30 -30.13
N TYR A 753 -1.85 41.28 -29.39
CA TYR A 753 -3.06 40.48 -29.54
C TYR A 753 -3.56 39.90 -28.22
N ASN A 754 -4.85 39.62 -28.22
CA ASN A 754 -5.52 38.94 -27.12
C ASN A 754 -6.15 37.66 -27.65
N ILE A 755 -6.04 36.61 -26.92
CA ILE A 755 -6.64 35.31 -27.26
C ILE A 755 -7.48 34.85 -26.09
N LEU A 756 -8.74 34.51 -26.36
CA LEU A 756 -9.56 33.75 -25.44
C LEU A 756 -9.58 32.29 -25.90
N ASN A 757 -9.02 31.40 -25.09
CA ASN A 757 -8.85 29.99 -25.39
C ASN A 757 -9.76 29.13 -24.50
N PHE A 758 -10.62 28.32 -25.14
CA PHE A 758 -11.43 27.30 -24.51
C PHE A 758 -10.92 25.93 -24.92
N LYS A 759 -10.63 25.10 -23.94
CA LYS A 759 -10.11 23.76 -24.19
C LYS A 759 -10.89 22.72 -23.36
N TYR A 760 -11.38 21.71 -24.07
CA TYR A 760 -11.98 20.55 -23.45
C TYR A 760 -11.15 19.30 -23.78
N ILE A 761 -10.86 18.50 -22.75
CA ILE A 761 -10.16 17.23 -22.87
C ILE A 761 -11.01 16.17 -22.18
N MET A 762 -11.28 15.07 -22.86
CA MET A 762 -11.85 13.86 -22.29
C MET A 762 -10.92 12.68 -22.59
N ALA A 763 -10.52 11.97 -21.57
CA ALA A 763 -9.67 10.80 -21.68
C ALA A 763 -10.27 9.64 -20.88
N ASN A 764 -10.30 8.46 -21.48
CA ASN A 764 -10.63 7.21 -20.81
C ASN A 764 -9.80 6.11 -21.46
N SER A 765 -8.74 5.68 -20.81
CA SER A 765 -7.76 4.79 -21.38
C SER A 765 -7.42 3.64 -20.45
N SER A 766 -7.27 2.47 -21.05
CA SER A 766 -6.69 1.27 -20.46
C SER A 766 -5.69 0.69 -21.47
N VAL A 767 -5.10 -0.46 -21.17
CA VAL A 767 -4.19 -1.12 -22.13
C VAL A 767 -4.94 -1.58 -23.40
N GLU A 768 -6.18 -2.03 -23.26
CA GLU A 768 -6.97 -2.57 -24.38
C GLU A 768 -7.72 -1.46 -25.16
N LYS A 769 -8.11 -0.42 -24.48
CA LYS A 769 -8.97 0.64 -25.04
C LYS A 769 -8.43 2.00 -24.66
N ALA A 770 -8.26 2.86 -25.63
CA ALA A 770 -7.91 4.26 -25.41
C ALA A 770 -8.91 5.16 -26.13
N PHE A 771 -9.54 6.03 -25.37
CA PHE A 771 -10.38 7.10 -25.91
C PHE A 771 -9.82 8.44 -25.43
N ASN A 772 -9.41 9.28 -26.38
CA ASN A 772 -8.95 10.63 -26.10
C ASN A 772 -9.64 11.59 -27.08
N PHE A 773 -10.39 12.52 -26.53
CA PHE A 773 -11.00 13.60 -27.27
C PHE A 773 -10.43 14.93 -26.76
N LYS A 774 -10.00 15.79 -27.69
CA LYS A 774 -9.52 17.13 -27.38
C LYS A 774 -10.17 18.10 -28.35
N SER A 775 -10.81 19.12 -27.81
CA SER A 775 -11.28 20.30 -28.55
C SER A 775 -10.55 21.51 -28.01
N ASP A 776 -10.07 22.36 -28.91
CA ASP A 776 -9.32 23.58 -28.60
C ASP A 776 -9.85 24.69 -29.51
N PHE A 777 -10.48 25.69 -28.91
CA PHE A 777 -11.13 26.79 -29.60
C PHE A 777 -10.52 28.11 -29.15
N GLN A 778 -10.15 28.96 -30.10
CA GLN A 778 -9.51 30.23 -29.84
C GLN A 778 -10.26 31.34 -30.58
N ILE A 779 -10.48 32.44 -29.88
CA ILE A 779 -11.07 33.68 -30.40
C ILE A 779 -10.09 34.80 -30.16
#